data_d7a1e69159f88b91a244093bdb7423bd
#
_entry.id   d7a1e69159f88b91a244093bdb7423bd
#
_cell.length_a   1.000
_cell.length_b   1.000
_cell.length_c   1.000
_cell.angle_alpha   90.00
_cell.angle_beta   90.00
_cell.angle_gamma   90.00
#
_symmetry.space_group_name_H-M   'P 1'
#
loop_
_entity.id
_entity.type
_entity.pdbx_description
1 polymer ?
#
loop_
_entity_poly.entity_id
_entity_poly.type
_entity_poly.pdbx_seq_one_letter_code
_entity_poly.pdbx_strand_id
1 'polypeptide(L)'
;MRSISLPAAHTLPLTEKMPGFQWLWPLLACWAGLKVLLKRFDQGIHVDAQQVYLPAAHAFLEQGWAFLLTTDSFRVVPLAYLWPALWGVDPDWIRMANGGLWVGCVFFLWQIAHWLGGYRAGVVAVLLWGFHPELPRYFATELTEPIFLFGLFGWMHAMAQIVVRGRTTTGVALQGALMLTVTLLSRPVLQLVAPAGLLLCLTFLGYWTFVPSRTGTPEHQRMVKCISWSLAIGLLLPLALVLKNGVVFGLWGLGTGSGTGLYLGTHPLFQGAEPPFLGFDYDVNALATLKTGNGDHLGLAADRAARAAALWQIQSMSLPEAAAFFARKLWWWLAHHPAQMDVFGGGLRKLRLFELLTVATCTVCIVYRWFRPQPRPSGNPSHHPAGVAPASLAFAAFLLGGFVLMLVQLIPILYNSRYSSALLDPWLIPLAAFSGAYLTAPVQLSGTLKKGCWSIAILARPGTSLLPVLAATTVIAITAITTYNLTSRRESTIVDPHQMGKTVERLSITSGDHIQTYGMTAQGARKWVTTESPAVLHVRLNPGDLERITAAQPFNALWETEVALNREDDKLCKTAEASYQTADGSILQPRYKRPLLMPLQTDGLFHRLVHHANSELRPRIAGSLRIVLHCPIGTVVEWRQTRFLESRHPWDAANNISPRGNHR
;
A
#
# COMPACT_ATOMS: atom_id res chain seq x y z
N MET A 1 -42.74 3.74 13.36
CA MET A 1 -41.57 2.84 13.14
C MET A 1 -42.00 1.42 13.41
N ARG A 2 -42.14 0.60 12.36
CA ARG A 2 -42.57 -0.79 12.49
C ARG A 2 -41.38 -1.62 12.95
N SER A 3 -41.58 -2.41 14.01
CA SER A 3 -40.62 -3.42 14.47
C SER A 3 -40.36 -4.42 13.34
N ILE A 4 -39.16 -4.43 12.81
CA ILE A 4 -38.67 -5.49 11.90
C ILE A 4 -38.31 -6.67 12.79
N SER A 5 -39.26 -7.59 12.97
CA SER A 5 -38.97 -8.92 13.48
C SER A 5 -38.18 -9.66 12.42
N LEU A 6 -36.87 -9.80 12.63
CA LEU A 6 -36.02 -10.68 11.83
C LEU A 6 -36.54 -12.12 12.05
N PRO A 7 -36.84 -12.87 10.97
CA PRO A 7 -37.19 -14.28 11.10
C PRO A 7 -35.99 -15.05 11.69
N ALA A 8 -36.33 -16.02 12.53
CA ALA A 8 -35.37 -16.97 13.07
C ALA A 8 -34.42 -17.47 11.98
N ALA A 9 -33.12 -17.60 12.31
CA ALA A 9 -32.08 -18.01 11.39
C ALA A 9 -32.40 -19.39 10.77
N HIS A 10 -33.22 -19.36 9.73
CA HIS A 10 -33.39 -20.52 8.86
C HIS A 10 -32.05 -20.71 8.15
N THR A 11 -31.33 -21.72 8.60
CA THR A 11 -30.21 -22.30 7.90
C THR A 11 -30.57 -22.46 6.43
N LEU A 12 -29.96 -21.62 5.58
CA LEU A 12 -30.05 -21.81 4.13
C LEU A 12 -29.63 -23.25 3.84
N PRO A 13 -30.45 -24.04 3.14
CA PRO A 13 -30.04 -25.34 2.63
C PRO A 13 -29.14 -25.12 1.42
N LEU A 14 -27.93 -24.57 1.64
CA LEU A 14 -26.84 -24.54 0.67
C LEU A 14 -26.03 -25.83 0.81
N THR A 15 -26.70 -26.96 0.98
CA THR A 15 -26.09 -28.26 0.78
C THR A 15 -26.18 -28.65 -0.69
N GLU A 16 -25.59 -27.87 -1.58
CA GLU A 16 -25.01 -28.48 -2.76
C GLU A 16 -23.85 -29.34 -2.28
N LYS A 17 -24.14 -30.61 -2.01
CA LYS A 17 -23.14 -31.65 -1.83
C LYS A 17 -22.40 -31.79 -3.16
N MET A 18 -21.42 -30.95 -3.43
CA MET A 18 -20.44 -31.20 -4.45
C MET A 18 -19.46 -32.24 -3.89
N PRO A 19 -19.42 -33.45 -4.43
CA PRO A 19 -18.56 -34.50 -3.87
C PRO A 19 -17.09 -34.19 -4.15
N GLY A 20 -16.25 -34.28 -3.13
CA GLY A 20 -14.79 -34.45 -3.23
C GLY A 20 -13.93 -33.26 -3.72
N PHE A 21 -14.43 -32.40 -4.58
CA PHE A 21 -13.66 -31.34 -5.26
C PHE A 21 -13.59 -30.00 -4.52
N GLN A 22 -14.23 -29.87 -3.38
CA GLN A 22 -14.32 -28.58 -2.65
C GLN A 22 -12.96 -28.03 -2.21
N TRP A 23 -11.99 -28.91 -1.95
CA TRP A 23 -10.66 -28.56 -1.47
C TRP A 23 -9.62 -28.33 -2.57
N LEU A 24 -9.98 -28.63 -3.83
CA LEU A 24 -9.04 -28.46 -4.96
C LEU A 24 -8.51 -27.02 -5.06
N TRP A 25 -9.38 -26.04 -4.96
CA TRP A 25 -9.01 -24.64 -5.11
C TRP A 25 -8.17 -24.10 -3.96
N PRO A 26 -8.52 -24.34 -2.69
CA PRO A 26 -7.62 -24.04 -1.57
C PRO A 26 -6.26 -24.72 -1.70
N LEU A 27 -6.21 -25.99 -2.11
CA LEU A 27 -4.96 -26.72 -2.32
C LEU A 27 -4.14 -26.11 -3.46
N LEU A 28 -4.77 -25.70 -4.55
CA LEU A 28 -4.10 -25.00 -5.64
C LEU A 28 -3.51 -23.67 -5.20
N ALA A 29 -4.23 -22.88 -4.41
CA ALA A 29 -3.74 -21.63 -3.85
C ALA A 29 -2.58 -21.85 -2.85
N CYS A 30 -2.67 -22.88 -2.01
CA CYS A 30 -1.57 -23.28 -1.14
C CYS A 30 -0.33 -23.65 -1.95
N TRP A 31 -0.50 -24.49 -2.98
CA TRP A 31 0.59 -24.91 -3.86
C TRP A 31 1.23 -23.72 -4.60
N ALA A 32 0.42 -22.78 -5.12
CA ALA A 32 0.92 -21.60 -5.81
C ALA A 32 1.84 -20.75 -4.92
N GLY A 33 1.44 -20.51 -3.66
CA GLY A 33 2.26 -19.77 -2.71
C GLY A 33 3.51 -20.54 -2.27
N LEU A 34 3.38 -21.83 -1.98
CA LEU A 34 4.52 -22.68 -1.61
C LEU A 34 5.54 -22.79 -2.75
N LYS A 35 5.10 -22.84 -4.00
CA LYS A 35 5.99 -22.81 -5.17
C LYS A 35 6.80 -21.50 -5.23
N VAL A 36 6.18 -20.36 -4.95
CA VAL A 36 6.89 -19.06 -4.90
C VAL A 36 7.91 -19.07 -3.77
N LEU A 37 7.54 -19.60 -2.60
CA LEU A 37 8.41 -19.73 -1.45
C LEU A 37 9.63 -20.60 -1.79
N LEU A 38 9.42 -21.80 -2.32
CA LEU A 38 10.51 -22.72 -2.72
C LEU A 38 11.47 -22.09 -3.73
N LYS A 39 10.96 -21.33 -4.70
CA LYS A 39 11.79 -20.65 -5.69
C LYS A 39 12.66 -19.54 -5.06
N ARG A 40 12.34 -19.07 -3.87
CA ARG A 40 13.03 -17.95 -3.22
C ARG A 40 13.98 -18.35 -2.10
N PHE A 41 14.12 -19.63 -1.79
CA PHE A 41 15.06 -20.10 -0.75
C PHE A 41 16.50 -19.63 -0.99
N ASP A 42 16.93 -19.54 -2.26
CA ASP A 42 18.27 -19.09 -2.63
C ASP A 42 18.44 -17.57 -2.71
N GLN A 43 17.41 -16.79 -2.39
CA GLN A 43 17.47 -15.32 -2.42
C GLN A 43 18.02 -14.78 -1.10
N GLY A 44 18.82 -13.73 -1.20
CA GLY A 44 19.35 -13.04 -0.02
C GLY A 44 18.27 -12.54 0.93
N ILE A 45 18.66 -12.25 2.17
CA ILE A 45 17.79 -11.72 3.23
C ILE A 45 17.29 -10.34 2.82
N HIS A 46 16.01 -10.05 3.13
CA HIS A 46 15.44 -8.73 2.85
C HIS A 46 16.15 -7.65 3.69
N VAL A 47 16.42 -6.49 3.07
CA VAL A 47 17.21 -5.40 3.68
C VAL A 47 16.65 -4.95 5.03
N ASP A 48 15.32 -4.78 5.17
CA ASP A 48 14.69 -4.38 6.44
C ASP A 48 14.90 -5.46 7.52
N ALA A 49 14.82 -6.73 7.12
CA ALA A 49 15.08 -7.83 8.05
C ALA A 49 16.54 -7.88 8.48
N GLN A 50 17.46 -7.77 7.51
CA GLN A 50 18.90 -7.79 7.78
C GLN A 50 19.36 -6.63 8.67
N GLN A 51 18.82 -5.43 8.45
CA GLN A 51 19.27 -4.23 9.16
C GLN A 51 18.56 -4.00 10.49
N VAL A 52 17.33 -4.51 10.67
CA VAL A 52 16.50 -4.14 11.81
C VAL A 52 15.93 -5.35 12.56
N TYR A 53 15.23 -6.27 11.87
CA TYR A 53 14.46 -7.32 12.57
C TYR A 53 15.35 -8.42 13.14
N LEU A 54 16.28 -8.94 12.36
CA LEU A 54 17.19 -10.00 12.81
C LEU A 54 18.18 -9.52 13.89
N PRO A 55 18.80 -8.32 13.79
CA PRO A 55 19.59 -7.77 14.89
C PRO A 55 18.80 -7.60 16.19
N ALA A 56 17.55 -7.10 16.12
CA ALA A 56 16.69 -6.98 17.29
C ALA A 56 16.32 -8.35 17.87
N ALA A 57 16.13 -9.37 17.03
CA ALA A 57 15.85 -10.74 17.47
C ALA A 57 17.07 -11.37 18.17
N HIS A 58 18.28 -11.18 17.67
CA HIS A 58 19.51 -11.61 18.34
C HIS A 58 19.66 -10.93 19.70
N ALA A 59 19.51 -9.59 19.76
CA ALA A 59 19.56 -8.86 21.01
C ALA A 59 18.52 -9.34 22.03
N PHE A 60 17.32 -9.71 21.57
CA PHE A 60 16.29 -10.30 22.43
C PHE A 60 16.71 -11.68 22.96
N LEU A 61 17.31 -12.55 22.13
CA LEU A 61 17.79 -13.86 22.57
C LEU A 61 18.92 -13.76 23.60
N GLU A 62 19.80 -12.77 23.45
CA GLU A 62 20.92 -12.52 24.36
C GLU A 62 20.46 -11.92 25.70
N GLN A 63 19.56 -10.95 25.67
CA GLN A 63 19.13 -10.17 26.84
C GLN A 63 17.85 -10.70 27.49
N GLY A 64 17.11 -11.57 26.79
CA GLY A 64 15.80 -12.06 27.25
C GLY A 64 14.80 -10.90 27.39
N TRP A 65 13.98 -10.99 28.43
CA TRP A 65 12.95 -9.97 28.70
C TRP A 65 13.50 -8.59 29.10
N ALA A 66 14.79 -8.51 29.50
CA ALA A 66 15.44 -7.22 29.75
C ALA A 66 15.54 -6.35 28.50
N PHE A 67 15.58 -6.96 27.30
CA PHE A 67 15.52 -6.26 26.03
C PHE A 67 14.32 -5.29 25.94
N LEU A 68 13.19 -5.63 26.52
CA LEU A 68 11.99 -4.77 26.52
C LEU A 68 12.20 -3.41 27.22
N LEU A 69 13.22 -3.30 28.06
CA LEU A 69 13.60 -2.06 28.77
C LEU A 69 14.69 -1.28 28.05
N THR A 70 15.12 -1.72 26.88
CA THR A 70 16.09 -1.01 26.03
C THR A 70 15.39 -0.15 24.98
N THR A 71 16.09 0.87 24.46
CA THR A 71 15.61 1.73 23.38
C THR A 71 15.42 0.98 22.06
N ASP A 72 16.10 -0.14 21.86
CA ASP A 72 15.98 -0.95 20.65
C ASP A 72 14.66 -1.72 20.59
N SER A 73 14.04 -2.00 21.73
CA SER A 73 12.79 -2.76 21.83
C SER A 73 11.58 -2.08 21.18
N PHE A 74 11.60 -0.75 21.01
CA PHE A 74 10.52 0.00 20.38
C PHE A 74 10.86 0.52 18.98
N ARG A 75 12.07 0.26 18.46
CA ARG A 75 12.42 0.60 17.06
C ARG A 75 11.57 -0.13 16.06
N VAL A 76 11.08 -1.30 16.46
CA VAL A 76 10.14 -2.12 15.70
C VAL A 76 9.07 -2.71 16.63
N VAL A 77 7.98 -3.17 16.04
CA VAL A 77 6.92 -3.84 16.81
C VAL A 77 7.36 -5.21 17.32
N PRO A 78 6.81 -5.68 18.45
CA PRO A 78 7.32 -6.87 19.13
C PRO A 78 7.42 -8.14 18.29
N LEU A 79 6.43 -8.45 17.45
CA LEU A 79 6.49 -9.66 16.63
C LEU A 79 7.50 -9.57 15.48
N ALA A 80 8.01 -8.38 15.17
CA ALA A 80 9.10 -8.24 14.20
C ALA A 80 10.42 -8.88 14.68
N TYR A 81 10.64 -8.97 15.99
CA TYR A 81 11.80 -9.65 16.57
C TYR A 81 11.46 -10.96 17.31
N LEU A 82 10.29 -11.06 17.93
CA LEU A 82 9.91 -12.28 18.64
C LEU A 82 9.69 -13.47 17.69
N TRP A 83 9.13 -13.21 16.49
CA TRP A 83 8.92 -14.26 15.51
C TRP A 83 10.23 -14.83 14.97
N PRO A 84 11.18 -14.03 14.48
CA PRO A 84 12.51 -14.53 14.13
C PRO A 84 13.22 -15.23 15.30
N ALA A 85 13.14 -14.68 16.51
CA ALA A 85 13.76 -15.28 17.70
C ALA A 85 13.22 -16.69 17.99
N LEU A 86 11.91 -16.92 17.80
CA LEU A 86 11.29 -18.26 17.97
C LEU A 86 11.90 -19.32 17.05
N TRP A 87 12.41 -18.90 15.89
CA TRP A 87 13.02 -19.77 14.89
C TRP A 87 14.56 -19.70 14.90
N GLY A 88 15.16 -19.27 16.02
CA GLY A 88 16.60 -19.18 16.17
C GLY A 88 17.28 -18.16 15.27
N VAL A 89 16.53 -17.18 14.74
CA VAL A 89 17.00 -16.15 13.80
C VAL A 89 17.53 -16.73 12.48
N ASP A 90 17.17 -17.98 12.18
CA ASP A 90 17.52 -18.64 10.93
C ASP A 90 16.51 -18.25 9.83
N PRO A 91 16.97 -17.61 8.73
CA PRO A 91 16.09 -17.16 7.64
C PRO A 91 15.29 -18.29 6.99
N ASP A 92 15.85 -19.48 6.87
CA ASP A 92 15.19 -20.60 6.21
C ASP A 92 14.06 -21.16 7.06
N TRP A 93 14.29 -21.30 8.38
CA TRP A 93 13.24 -21.69 9.31
C TRP A 93 12.12 -20.65 9.40
N ILE A 94 12.47 -19.35 9.37
CA ILE A 94 11.49 -18.27 9.33
C ILE A 94 10.63 -18.37 8.06
N ARG A 95 11.24 -18.58 6.88
CA ARG A 95 10.52 -18.74 5.60
C ARG A 95 9.63 -19.98 5.61
N MET A 96 10.11 -21.10 6.15
CA MET A 96 9.29 -22.32 6.28
C MET A 96 8.07 -22.08 7.16
N ALA A 97 8.26 -21.45 8.32
CA ALA A 97 7.17 -21.09 9.22
C ALA A 97 6.16 -20.14 8.55
N ASN A 98 6.65 -19.17 7.78
CA ASN A 98 5.80 -18.28 6.97
C ASN A 98 5.00 -19.06 5.92
N GLY A 99 5.52 -20.15 5.37
CA GLY A 99 4.76 -21.09 4.52
C GLY A 99 3.55 -21.69 5.25
N GLY A 100 3.69 -22.04 6.53
CA GLY A 100 2.57 -22.46 7.39
C GLY A 100 1.54 -21.36 7.59
N LEU A 101 1.99 -20.11 7.81
CA LEU A 101 1.08 -18.95 7.89
C LEU A 101 0.32 -18.71 6.58
N TRP A 102 0.97 -18.92 5.43
CA TRP A 102 0.31 -18.86 4.11
C TRP A 102 -0.86 -19.81 4.00
N VAL A 103 -0.65 -21.08 4.38
CA VAL A 103 -1.71 -22.10 4.36
C VAL A 103 -2.86 -21.69 5.29
N GLY A 104 -2.54 -21.18 6.48
CA GLY A 104 -3.53 -20.65 7.42
C GLY A 104 -4.34 -19.47 6.83
N CYS A 105 -3.70 -18.55 6.12
CA CYS A 105 -4.38 -17.45 5.43
C CYS A 105 -5.35 -17.97 4.36
N VAL A 106 -4.94 -18.94 3.53
CA VAL A 106 -5.82 -19.58 2.53
C VAL A 106 -7.04 -20.20 3.20
N PHE A 107 -6.85 -20.90 4.31
CA PHE A 107 -7.93 -21.53 5.06
C PHE A 107 -8.93 -20.50 5.60
N PHE A 108 -8.46 -19.44 6.27
CA PHE A 108 -9.33 -18.39 6.79
C PHE A 108 -10.08 -17.67 5.68
N LEU A 109 -9.38 -17.29 4.62
CA LEU A 109 -9.96 -16.56 3.49
C LEU A 109 -11.01 -17.40 2.76
N TRP A 110 -10.74 -18.70 2.55
CA TRP A 110 -11.71 -19.62 1.99
C TRP A 110 -13.00 -19.64 2.80
N GLN A 111 -12.90 -19.79 4.12
CA GLN A 111 -14.08 -19.85 4.99
C GLN A 111 -14.85 -18.53 5.01
N ILE A 112 -14.15 -17.40 5.14
CA ILE A 112 -14.76 -16.07 5.12
C ILE A 112 -15.57 -15.89 3.83
N ALA A 113 -14.96 -16.07 2.68
CA ALA A 113 -15.60 -15.86 1.40
C ALA A 113 -16.72 -16.86 1.11
N HIS A 114 -16.53 -18.13 1.52
CA HIS A 114 -17.56 -19.17 1.43
C HIS A 114 -18.81 -18.83 2.27
N TRP A 115 -18.63 -18.33 3.47
CA TRP A 115 -19.77 -17.91 4.32
C TRP A 115 -20.48 -16.66 3.79
N LEU A 116 -19.73 -15.76 3.15
CA LEU A 116 -20.29 -14.54 2.56
C LEU A 116 -21.12 -14.79 1.31
N GLY A 117 -20.57 -15.51 0.35
CA GLY A 117 -21.13 -15.62 -1.01
C GLY A 117 -21.15 -17.07 -1.57
N GLY A 118 -21.03 -18.08 -0.70
CA GLY A 118 -21.05 -19.48 -1.09
C GLY A 118 -19.76 -19.97 -1.74
N TYR A 119 -19.82 -21.18 -2.33
CA TYR A 119 -18.68 -21.86 -2.93
C TYR A 119 -17.93 -21.00 -3.97
N ARG A 120 -18.67 -20.32 -4.85
CA ARG A 120 -18.08 -19.46 -5.89
C ARG A 120 -17.23 -18.34 -5.33
N ALA A 121 -17.72 -17.67 -4.30
CA ALA A 121 -16.97 -16.62 -3.63
C ALA A 121 -15.68 -17.18 -2.99
N GLY A 122 -15.78 -18.37 -2.36
CA GLY A 122 -14.60 -19.06 -1.82
C GLY A 122 -13.54 -19.32 -2.87
N VAL A 123 -13.93 -19.90 -4.02
CA VAL A 123 -13.02 -20.17 -5.15
C VAL A 123 -12.35 -18.89 -5.64
N VAL A 124 -13.14 -17.85 -5.93
CA VAL A 124 -12.62 -16.58 -6.44
C VAL A 124 -11.63 -15.95 -5.45
N ALA A 125 -11.97 -15.94 -4.16
CA ALA A 125 -11.11 -15.36 -3.13
C ALA A 125 -9.74 -16.05 -3.05
N VAL A 126 -9.71 -17.39 -3.01
CA VAL A 126 -8.43 -18.12 -2.90
C VAL A 126 -7.61 -18.07 -4.19
N LEU A 127 -8.26 -17.94 -5.35
CA LEU A 127 -7.54 -17.71 -6.60
C LEU A 127 -6.94 -16.30 -6.67
N LEU A 128 -7.70 -15.26 -6.31
CA LEU A 128 -7.18 -13.89 -6.22
C LEU A 128 -5.98 -13.82 -5.26
N TRP A 129 -6.07 -14.50 -4.12
CA TRP A 129 -4.98 -14.58 -3.15
C TRP A 129 -3.78 -15.38 -3.65
N GLY A 130 -4.00 -16.60 -4.14
CA GLY A 130 -2.94 -17.53 -4.54
C GLY A 130 -2.13 -17.06 -5.74
N PHE A 131 -2.78 -16.36 -6.67
CA PHE A 131 -2.16 -15.81 -7.88
C PHE A 131 -1.89 -14.30 -7.80
N HIS A 132 -2.00 -13.71 -6.62
CA HIS A 132 -1.67 -12.31 -6.42
C HIS A 132 -0.18 -12.05 -6.73
N PRO A 133 0.17 -10.99 -7.50
CA PRO A 133 1.55 -10.75 -7.94
C PRO A 133 2.56 -10.56 -6.81
N GLU A 134 2.15 -9.96 -5.68
CA GLU A 134 3.04 -9.59 -4.57
C GLU A 134 2.85 -10.43 -3.32
N LEU A 135 1.61 -10.74 -2.91
CA LEU A 135 1.34 -11.33 -1.60
C LEU A 135 2.12 -12.64 -1.33
N PRO A 136 2.20 -13.61 -2.28
CA PRO A 136 2.99 -14.83 -2.05
C PRO A 136 4.48 -14.56 -1.80
N ARG A 137 5.00 -13.45 -2.34
CA ARG A 137 6.42 -13.09 -2.19
C ARG A 137 6.76 -12.64 -0.78
N TYR A 138 5.83 -12.01 -0.06
CA TYR A 138 6.07 -11.59 1.32
C TYR A 138 6.26 -12.80 2.23
N PHE A 139 5.53 -13.89 2.00
CA PHE A 139 5.70 -15.12 2.77
C PHE A 139 7.04 -15.82 2.54
N ALA A 140 7.72 -15.49 1.44
CA ALA A 140 9.06 -15.97 1.15
C ALA A 140 10.18 -15.04 1.66
N THR A 141 9.87 -14.16 2.61
CA THR A 141 10.83 -13.20 3.20
C THR A 141 10.71 -13.21 4.72
N GLU A 142 11.68 -12.62 5.40
CA GLU A 142 11.76 -12.48 6.86
C GLU A 142 11.02 -11.22 7.36
N LEU A 143 10.05 -10.75 6.61
CA LEU A 143 9.27 -9.54 6.91
C LEU A 143 8.12 -9.83 7.89
N THR A 144 7.50 -8.77 8.39
CA THR A 144 6.37 -8.85 9.33
C THR A 144 5.02 -9.10 8.66
N GLU A 145 4.94 -8.91 7.33
CA GLU A 145 3.72 -9.08 6.55
C GLU A 145 3.07 -10.47 6.70
N PRO A 146 3.81 -11.58 6.69
CA PRO A 146 3.22 -12.91 6.87
C PRO A 146 2.41 -13.05 8.17
N ILE A 147 2.99 -12.62 9.30
CA ILE A 147 2.34 -12.72 10.61
C ILE A 147 1.16 -11.76 10.69
N PHE A 148 1.34 -10.53 10.18
CA PHE A 148 0.27 -9.53 10.11
C PHE A 148 -0.94 -10.05 9.34
N LEU A 149 -0.72 -10.59 8.14
CA LEU A 149 -1.77 -11.11 7.27
C LEU A 149 -2.48 -12.32 7.90
N PHE A 150 -1.73 -13.21 8.53
CA PHE A 150 -2.30 -14.34 9.25
C PHE A 150 -3.17 -13.89 10.42
N GLY A 151 -2.68 -12.96 11.24
CA GLY A 151 -3.44 -12.36 12.34
C GLY A 151 -4.70 -11.67 11.85
N LEU A 152 -4.59 -10.84 10.80
CA LEU A 152 -5.70 -10.09 10.22
C LEU A 152 -6.79 -11.01 9.68
N PHE A 153 -6.45 -12.02 8.87
CA PHE A 153 -7.44 -12.98 8.37
C PHE A 153 -8.02 -13.83 9.47
N GLY A 154 -7.23 -14.23 10.48
CA GLY A 154 -7.73 -14.95 11.65
C GLY A 154 -8.73 -14.11 12.45
N TRP A 155 -8.49 -12.81 12.61
CA TRP A 155 -9.41 -11.88 13.24
C TRP A 155 -10.67 -11.68 12.42
N MET A 156 -10.55 -11.42 11.10
CA MET A 156 -11.69 -11.32 10.18
C MET A 156 -12.54 -12.60 10.19
N HIS A 157 -11.90 -13.76 10.26
CA HIS A 157 -12.58 -15.04 10.34
C HIS A 157 -13.40 -15.17 11.64
N ALA A 158 -12.86 -14.77 12.79
CA ALA A 158 -13.61 -14.71 14.04
C ALA A 158 -14.81 -13.75 13.94
N MET A 159 -14.61 -12.57 13.36
CA MET A 159 -15.71 -11.62 13.12
C MET A 159 -16.78 -12.20 12.17
N ALA A 160 -16.39 -12.92 11.11
CA ALA A 160 -17.31 -13.62 10.22
C ALA A 160 -18.08 -14.72 10.94
N GLN A 161 -17.44 -15.47 11.85
CA GLN A 161 -18.14 -16.45 12.70
C GLN A 161 -19.23 -15.79 13.56
N ILE A 162 -18.92 -14.64 14.15
CA ILE A 162 -19.87 -13.91 15.00
C ILE A 162 -21.01 -13.34 14.14
N VAL A 163 -20.68 -12.58 13.08
CA VAL A 163 -21.67 -11.78 12.33
C VAL A 163 -22.45 -12.64 11.34
N VAL A 164 -21.78 -13.51 10.57
CA VAL A 164 -22.41 -14.28 9.49
C VAL A 164 -22.98 -15.60 9.99
N ARG A 165 -22.28 -16.26 10.92
CA ARG A 165 -22.67 -17.58 11.44
C ARG A 165 -23.42 -17.52 12.77
N GLY A 166 -23.52 -16.33 13.38
CA GLY A 166 -24.18 -16.15 14.68
C GLY A 166 -23.49 -16.88 15.86
N ARG A 167 -22.21 -17.29 15.69
CA ARG A 167 -21.47 -18.03 16.72
C ARG A 167 -20.89 -17.06 17.74
N THR A 168 -21.51 -16.98 18.91
CA THR A 168 -21.09 -16.08 20.01
C THR A 168 -20.50 -16.84 21.20
N THR A 169 -19.61 -17.80 20.93
CA THR A 169 -18.95 -18.61 21.97
C THR A 169 -17.69 -17.92 22.49
N THR A 170 -17.29 -18.26 23.72
CA THR A 170 -16.04 -17.77 24.31
C THR A 170 -14.82 -18.13 23.46
N GLY A 171 -14.81 -19.33 22.86
CA GLY A 171 -13.71 -19.74 21.97
C GLY A 171 -13.55 -18.85 20.76
N VAL A 172 -14.66 -18.37 20.14
CA VAL A 172 -14.60 -17.44 19.01
C VAL A 172 -14.12 -16.05 19.46
N ALA A 173 -14.58 -15.58 20.63
CA ALA A 173 -14.09 -14.31 21.19
C ALA A 173 -12.58 -14.36 21.48
N LEU A 174 -12.08 -15.46 22.06
CA LEU A 174 -10.66 -15.65 22.34
C LEU A 174 -9.83 -15.79 21.05
N GLN A 175 -10.34 -16.53 20.05
CA GLN A 175 -9.71 -16.57 18.73
C GLN A 175 -9.56 -15.15 18.15
N GLY A 176 -10.64 -14.37 18.16
CA GLY A 176 -10.62 -12.99 17.69
C GLY A 176 -9.65 -12.12 18.48
N ALA A 177 -9.61 -12.26 19.81
CA ALA A 177 -8.68 -11.56 20.68
C ALA A 177 -7.22 -11.90 20.36
N LEU A 178 -6.88 -13.18 20.28
CA LEU A 178 -5.53 -13.63 19.97
C LEU A 178 -5.06 -13.11 18.61
N MET A 179 -5.91 -13.26 17.58
CA MET A 179 -5.56 -12.85 16.23
C MET A 179 -5.45 -11.31 16.09
N LEU A 180 -6.27 -10.54 16.80
CA LEU A 180 -6.13 -9.09 16.89
C LEU A 180 -4.81 -8.70 17.58
N THR A 181 -4.45 -9.34 18.67
CA THR A 181 -3.16 -9.14 19.34
C THR A 181 -1.99 -9.38 18.39
N VAL A 182 -2.01 -10.52 17.67
CA VAL A 182 -0.99 -10.86 16.66
C VAL A 182 -0.93 -9.77 15.58
N THR A 183 -2.07 -9.29 15.09
CA THR A 183 -2.14 -8.22 14.08
C THR A 183 -1.50 -6.93 14.58
N LEU A 184 -1.85 -6.48 15.78
CA LEU A 184 -1.35 -5.23 16.35
C LEU A 184 0.13 -5.29 16.72
N LEU A 185 0.61 -6.43 17.21
CA LEU A 185 2.00 -6.63 17.58
C LEU A 185 2.92 -6.91 16.40
N SER A 186 2.38 -7.23 15.22
CA SER A 186 3.13 -7.36 13.97
C SER A 186 3.16 -6.06 13.16
N ARG A 187 2.06 -5.30 13.18
CA ARG A 187 1.96 -3.96 12.56
C ARG A 187 0.92 -3.11 13.29
N PRO A 188 1.25 -1.90 13.75
CA PRO A 188 0.34 -1.08 14.55
C PRO A 188 -0.74 -0.35 13.73
N VAL A 189 -1.11 -0.87 12.56
CA VAL A 189 -2.03 -0.20 11.61
C VAL A 189 -3.45 -0.10 12.17
N LEU A 190 -3.88 -1.08 12.98
CA LEU A 190 -5.20 -1.08 13.63
C LEU A 190 -5.21 -0.44 15.03
N GLN A 191 -4.11 0.17 15.47
CA GLN A 191 -3.98 0.70 16.83
C GLN A 191 -5.00 1.78 17.19
N LEU A 192 -5.54 2.49 16.21
CA LEU A 192 -6.63 3.48 16.42
C LEU A 192 -8.00 2.87 16.14
N VAL A 193 -8.10 1.95 15.18
CA VAL A 193 -9.36 1.36 14.74
C VAL A 193 -9.93 0.40 15.78
N ALA A 194 -9.09 -0.42 16.40
CA ALA A 194 -9.55 -1.41 17.38
C ALA A 194 -10.11 -0.76 18.67
N PRO A 195 -9.46 0.25 19.29
CA PRO A 195 -10.05 0.98 20.41
C PRO A 195 -11.33 1.73 20.04
N ALA A 196 -11.37 2.36 18.85
CA ALA A 196 -12.56 3.04 18.37
C ALA A 196 -13.72 2.06 18.16
N GLY A 197 -13.44 0.88 17.60
CA GLY A 197 -14.39 -0.22 17.46
C GLY A 197 -14.94 -0.71 18.82
N LEU A 198 -14.06 -0.85 19.82
CA LEU A 198 -14.46 -1.20 21.19
C LEU A 198 -15.37 -0.13 21.79
N LEU A 199 -15.00 1.15 21.69
CA LEU A 199 -15.81 2.27 22.17
C LEU A 199 -17.19 2.28 21.53
N LEU A 200 -17.25 2.08 20.21
CA LEU A 200 -18.52 1.98 19.47
C LEU A 200 -19.39 0.82 19.99
N CYS A 201 -18.81 -0.37 20.20
CA CYS A 201 -19.54 -1.50 20.74
C CYS A 201 -20.06 -1.23 22.15
N LEU A 202 -19.25 -0.62 23.01
CA LEU A 202 -19.65 -0.24 24.36
C LEU A 202 -20.76 0.83 24.35
N THR A 203 -20.71 1.77 23.42
CA THR A 203 -21.76 2.78 23.22
C THR A 203 -23.08 2.12 22.84
N PHE A 204 -23.07 1.15 21.91
CA PHE A 204 -24.29 0.40 21.57
C PHE A 204 -24.84 -0.40 22.75
N LEU A 205 -23.97 -1.07 23.51
CA LEU A 205 -24.40 -1.80 24.70
C LEU A 205 -25.00 -0.86 25.76
N GLY A 206 -24.37 0.28 26.00
CA GLY A 206 -24.87 1.33 26.88
C GLY A 206 -26.22 1.87 26.41
N TYR A 207 -26.33 2.23 25.12
CA TYR A 207 -27.59 2.70 24.55
C TYR A 207 -28.74 1.72 24.76
N TRP A 208 -28.53 0.42 24.55
CA TRP A 208 -29.55 -0.60 24.77
C TRP A 208 -29.93 -0.79 26.23
N THR A 209 -29.02 -0.49 27.17
CA THR A 209 -29.33 -0.55 28.60
C THR A 209 -30.16 0.66 29.07
N PHE A 210 -29.90 1.85 28.55
CA PHE A 210 -30.54 3.09 28.94
C PHE A 210 -31.84 3.40 28.15
N VAL A 211 -32.06 2.76 26.99
CA VAL A 211 -33.26 2.97 26.16
C VAL A 211 -34.00 1.63 25.93
N PRO A 212 -34.69 1.09 26.95
CA PRO A 212 -35.28 -0.25 26.90
C PRO A 212 -36.33 -0.44 25.78
N SER A 213 -36.99 0.65 25.34
CA SER A 213 -37.96 0.62 24.25
C SER A 213 -37.38 0.34 22.87
N ARG A 214 -36.04 0.41 22.73
CA ARG A 214 -35.28 0.16 21.50
C ARG A 214 -34.23 -0.92 21.69
N THR A 215 -34.46 -1.87 22.59
CA THR A 215 -33.55 -2.98 22.82
C THR A 215 -33.33 -3.76 21.54
N GLY A 216 -32.07 -3.91 21.13
CA GLY A 216 -31.71 -4.87 20.09
C GLY A 216 -32.15 -6.28 20.49
N THR A 217 -32.38 -7.15 19.51
CA THR A 217 -32.71 -8.54 19.83
C THR A 217 -31.63 -9.14 20.74
N PRO A 218 -31.97 -10.11 21.59
CA PRO A 218 -30.97 -10.78 22.45
C PRO A 218 -29.78 -11.33 21.68
N GLU A 219 -29.98 -11.71 20.43
CA GLU A 219 -28.92 -12.17 19.52
C GLU A 219 -27.95 -11.06 19.17
N HIS A 220 -28.44 -9.88 18.78
CA HIS A 220 -27.57 -8.72 18.50
C HIS A 220 -26.76 -8.30 19.72
N GLN A 221 -27.38 -8.30 20.91
CA GLN A 221 -26.66 -7.99 22.15
C GLN A 221 -25.54 -9.01 22.42
N ARG A 222 -25.80 -10.33 22.21
CA ARG A 222 -24.76 -11.36 22.34
C ARG A 222 -23.62 -11.17 21.34
N MET A 223 -23.96 -10.84 20.08
CA MET A 223 -22.96 -10.57 19.05
C MET A 223 -22.06 -9.38 19.44
N VAL A 224 -22.65 -8.25 19.81
CA VAL A 224 -21.89 -7.05 20.20
C VAL A 224 -21.06 -7.33 21.46
N LYS A 225 -21.60 -8.04 22.47
CA LYS A 225 -20.80 -8.47 23.64
C LYS A 225 -19.61 -9.36 23.25
N CYS A 226 -19.80 -10.32 22.35
CA CYS A 226 -18.75 -11.21 21.89
C CYS A 226 -17.64 -10.43 21.14
N ILE A 227 -18.02 -9.47 20.27
CA ILE A 227 -17.09 -8.56 19.60
C ILE A 227 -16.36 -7.68 20.62
N SER A 228 -17.08 -7.10 21.60
CA SER A 228 -16.47 -6.28 22.66
C SER A 228 -15.43 -7.05 23.46
N TRP A 229 -15.71 -8.29 23.86
CA TRP A 229 -14.75 -9.15 24.55
C TRP A 229 -13.53 -9.47 23.68
N SER A 230 -13.75 -9.78 22.40
CA SER A 230 -12.65 -10.00 21.44
C SER A 230 -11.73 -8.79 21.33
N LEU A 231 -12.31 -7.60 21.20
CA LEU A 231 -11.55 -6.35 21.11
C LEU A 231 -10.86 -6.00 22.45
N ALA A 232 -11.57 -6.07 23.56
CA ALA A 232 -11.03 -5.72 24.87
C ALA A 232 -9.84 -6.60 25.26
N ILE A 233 -9.99 -7.93 25.17
CA ILE A 233 -8.91 -8.88 25.48
C ILE A 233 -7.76 -8.73 24.47
N GLY A 234 -8.07 -8.57 23.17
CA GLY A 234 -7.05 -8.41 22.13
C GLY A 234 -6.23 -7.13 22.25
N LEU A 235 -6.77 -6.11 22.91
CA LEU A 235 -6.07 -4.84 23.18
C LEU A 235 -5.22 -4.87 24.45
N LEU A 236 -5.38 -5.81 25.36
CA LEU A 236 -4.69 -5.78 26.68
C LEU A 236 -3.16 -5.70 26.53
N LEU A 237 -2.57 -6.63 25.78
CA LEU A 237 -1.11 -6.67 25.61
C LEU A 237 -0.58 -5.48 24.78
N PRO A 238 -1.17 -5.10 23.64
CA PRO A 238 -0.78 -3.89 22.94
C PRO A 238 -0.85 -2.62 23.81
N LEU A 239 -1.91 -2.45 24.61
CA LEU A 239 -2.05 -1.30 25.51
C LEU A 239 -1.02 -1.32 26.64
N ALA A 240 -0.74 -2.51 27.21
CA ALA A 240 0.30 -2.66 28.22
C ALA A 240 1.68 -2.23 27.67
N LEU A 241 1.99 -2.57 26.41
CA LEU A 241 3.23 -2.17 25.76
C LEU A 241 3.26 -0.65 25.43
N VAL A 242 2.14 -0.08 24.99
CA VAL A 242 2.03 1.37 24.81
C VAL A 242 2.25 2.09 26.12
N LEU A 243 1.65 1.62 27.20
CA LEU A 243 1.83 2.18 28.55
C LEU A 243 3.29 2.05 29.00
N LYS A 244 3.89 0.87 28.87
CA LYS A 244 5.33 0.66 29.15
C LYS A 244 6.20 1.65 28.36
N ASN A 245 5.99 1.75 27.04
CA ASN A 245 6.76 2.65 26.18
C ASN A 245 6.55 4.12 26.57
N GLY A 246 5.32 4.49 26.93
CA GLY A 246 4.97 5.85 27.38
C GLY A 246 5.68 6.21 28.68
N VAL A 247 5.64 5.33 29.68
CA VAL A 247 6.21 5.57 31.01
C VAL A 247 7.74 5.52 30.99
N VAL A 248 8.33 4.53 30.31
CA VAL A 248 9.78 4.31 30.34
C VAL A 248 10.52 5.22 29.36
N PHE A 249 9.97 5.45 28.16
CA PHE A 249 10.67 6.15 27.08
C PHE A 249 9.97 7.44 26.62
N GLY A 250 8.79 7.73 27.13
CA GLY A 250 7.97 8.86 26.66
C GLY A 250 7.41 8.65 25.25
N LEU A 251 7.30 7.39 24.77
CA LEU A 251 6.73 7.01 23.48
C LEU A 251 5.32 6.43 23.67
N TRP A 252 4.28 7.20 23.40
CA TRP A 252 2.89 6.73 23.44
C TRP A 252 2.52 6.03 22.12
N GLY A 253 3.09 4.82 21.91
CA GLY A 253 2.90 4.00 20.74
C GLY A 253 3.61 2.66 20.85
N LEU A 254 3.31 1.74 19.93
CA LEU A 254 3.93 0.40 19.88
C LEU A 254 5.35 0.42 19.35
N GLY A 255 5.70 1.42 18.53
CA GLY A 255 7.03 1.56 17.96
C GLY A 255 7.22 2.92 17.29
N THR A 256 8.46 3.22 16.89
CA THR A 256 8.84 4.39 16.09
C THR A 256 8.66 4.13 14.59
N GLY A 257 9.08 5.08 13.73
CA GLY A 257 8.97 5.00 12.27
C GLY A 257 7.70 5.65 11.71
N SER A 258 6.69 5.92 12.53
CA SER A 258 5.46 6.60 12.08
C SER A 258 5.71 8.05 11.69
N GLY A 259 6.61 8.74 12.38
CA GLY A 259 7.03 10.11 12.04
C GLY A 259 7.77 10.16 10.71
N THR A 260 8.71 9.25 10.51
CA THR A 260 9.44 9.09 9.24
C THR A 260 8.48 8.75 8.09
N GLY A 261 7.56 7.81 8.29
CA GLY A 261 6.56 7.45 7.28
C GLY A 261 5.64 8.62 6.92
N LEU A 262 5.23 9.42 7.90
CA LEU A 262 4.44 10.63 7.69
C LEU A 262 5.25 11.70 6.96
N TYR A 263 6.50 11.95 7.38
CA TYR A 263 7.39 12.93 6.75
C TYR A 263 7.60 12.64 5.27
N LEU A 264 8.02 11.42 4.94
CA LEU A 264 8.20 11.01 3.55
C LEU A 264 6.87 11.01 2.78
N GLY A 265 5.78 10.66 3.47
CA GLY A 265 4.43 10.65 2.91
C GLY A 265 3.86 12.02 2.59
N THR A 266 4.38 13.07 3.17
CA THR A 266 3.96 14.47 2.93
C THR A 266 5.03 15.30 2.25
N HIS A 267 6.20 14.71 1.97
CA HIS A 267 7.33 15.41 1.40
C HIS A 267 7.04 15.81 -0.06
N PRO A 268 7.10 17.11 -0.40
CA PRO A 268 6.74 17.59 -1.72
C PRO A 268 7.68 17.08 -2.82
N LEU A 269 8.96 16.88 -2.52
CA LEU A 269 9.95 16.36 -3.46
C LEU A 269 9.59 14.94 -3.94
N PHE A 270 9.13 14.10 -3.03
CA PHE A 270 8.74 12.72 -3.35
C PHE A 270 7.26 12.57 -3.64
N GLN A 271 6.51 13.67 -3.62
CA GLN A 271 5.05 13.67 -3.81
C GLN A 271 4.32 12.67 -2.90
N GLY A 272 4.97 12.27 -1.80
CA GLY A 272 4.46 11.30 -0.85
C GLY A 272 4.51 9.85 -1.30
N ALA A 273 5.24 9.53 -2.39
CA ALA A 273 5.56 8.17 -2.79
C ALA A 273 6.99 7.81 -2.38
N GLU A 274 7.27 6.52 -2.21
CA GLU A 274 8.66 6.08 -2.14
C GLU A 274 9.38 6.56 -3.40
N PRO A 275 10.57 7.20 -3.24
CA PRO A 275 11.22 7.83 -4.39
C PRO A 275 11.39 6.80 -5.49
N PRO A 276 10.84 7.05 -6.65
CA PRO A 276 11.05 6.13 -7.74
C PRO A 276 12.44 6.42 -8.28
N PHE A 277 13.29 5.62 -8.16
CA PHE A 277 14.06 4.83 -9.06
C PHE A 277 14.84 5.56 -10.18
N LEU A 278 14.88 6.87 -10.23
CA LEU A 278 15.72 7.66 -11.13
C LEU A 278 17.13 7.88 -10.58
N GLY A 279 17.70 6.90 -9.89
CA GLY A 279 18.94 7.10 -9.15
C GLY A 279 18.75 7.98 -7.92
N PHE A 280 17.52 8.21 -7.51
CA PHE A 280 17.20 8.90 -6.27
C PHE A 280 17.58 8.04 -5.10
N ASP A 281 18.52 8.51 -4.35
CA ASP A 281 18.78 8.08 -3.01
C ASP A 281 18.28 9.19 -2.07
N TYR A 282 17.38 8.87 -1.18
CA TYR A 282 17.13 9.69 -0.01
C TYR A 282 17.72 8.97 1.19
N ASP A 283 18.70 9.56 1.77
CA ASP A 283 19.30 9.02 2.99
C ASP A 283 18.53 9.56 4.21
N VAL A 284 17.56 8.76 4.65
CA VAL A 284 16.79 9.10 5.87
C VAL A 284 17.70 9.14 7.09
N ASN A 285 18.78 8.36 7.09
CA ASN A 285 19.78 8.40 8.16
C ASN A 285 20.55 9.72 8.15
N ALA A 286 20.91 10.23 6.97
CA ALA A 286 21.55 11.54 6.86
C ALA A 286 20.62 12.68 7.29
N LEU A 287 19.32 12.57 6.96
CA LEU A 287 18.31 13.50 7.47
C LEU A 287 18.22 13.46 9.01
N ALA A 288 18.20 12.26 9.58
CA ALA A 288 18.19 12.08 11.03
C ALA A 288 19.46 12.67 11.66
N THR A 289 20.63 12.43 11.07
CA THR A 289 21.92 12.99 11.53
C THR A 289 21.89 14.50 11.54
N LEU A 290 21.36 15.13 10.49
CA LEU A 290 21.24 16.59 10.42
C LEU A 290 20.39 17.16 11.56
N LYS A 291 19.36 16.45 11.99
CA LYS A 291 18.39 16.93 12.98
C LYS A 291 18.72 16.57 14.42
N THR A 292 19.32 15.42 14.64
CA THR A 292 19.53 14.87 15.99
C THR A 292 20.99 14.64 16.32
N GLY A 293 21.92 14.87 15.37
CA GLY A 293 23.33 14.51 15.50
C GLY A 293 23.60 13.00 15.43
N ASN A 294 22.54 12.20 15.26
CA ASN A 294 22.61 10.73 15.19
C ASN A 294 21.87 10.23 13.95
N GLY A 295 22.50 9.39 13.13
CA GLY A 295 21.94 8.85 11.89
C GLY A 295 20.81 7.82 12.05
N ASP A 296 20.37 7.55 13.27
CA ASP A 296 19.31 6.60 13.55
C ASP A 296 17.91 7.17 13.26
N HIS A 297 17.40 6.94 12.08
CA HIS A 297 16.07 7.39 11.66
C HIS A 297 14.91 6.68 12.40
N LEU A 298 15.17 5.53 13.02
CA LEU A 298 14.21 4.82 13.88
C LEU A 298 14.33 5.24 15.35
N GLY A 299 15.29 6.08 15.69
CA GLY A 299 15.42 6.66 17.02
C GLY A 299 14.25 7.58 17.36
N LEU A 300 13.90 7.65 18.64
CA LEU A 300 12.74 8.42 19.12
C LEU A 300 12.85 9.93 18.80
N ALA A 301 14.05 10.49 18.92
CA ALA A 301 14.29 11.91 18.60
C ALA A 301 14.08 12.19 17.11
N ALA A 302 14.59 11.31 16.23
CA ALA A 302 14.42 11.42 14.79
C ALA A 302 12.94 11.26 14.39
N ASP A 303 12.22 10.29 14.96
CA ASP A 303 10.79 10.08 14.68
C ASP A 303 9.95 11.31 15.11
N ARG A 304 10.24 11.91 16.27
CA ARG A 304 9.58 13.15 16.72
C ARG A 304 9.88 14.33 15.80
N ALA A 305 11.15 14.52 15.41
CA ALA A 305 11.55 15.57 14.51
C ALA A 305 10.90 15.42 13.12
N ALA A 306 10.89 14.20 12.60
CA ALA A 306 10.25 13.88 11.32
C ALA A 306 8.74 14.14 11.36
N ARG A 307 8.06 13.77 12.47
CA ARG A 307 6.64 14.05 12.66
C ARG A 307 6.34 15.55 12.72
N ALA A 308 7.13 16.32 13.46
CA ALA A 308 6.98 17.76 13.55
C ALA A 308 7.14 18.43 12.18
N ALA A 309 8.14 17.99 11.40
CA ALA A 309 8.34 18.48 10.05
C ALA A 309 7.20 18.12 9.10
N ALA A 310 6.68 16.90 9.18
CA ALA A 310 5.53 16.47 8.37
C ALA A 310 4.29 17.33 8.65
N LEU A 311 3.98 17.56 9.91
CA LEU A 311 2.85 18.42 10.30
C LEU A 311 3.01 19.84 9.77
N TRP A 312 4.23 20.36 9.87
CA TRP A 312 4.51 21.68 9.34
C TRP A 312 4.41 21.72 7.80
N GLN A 313 4.85 20.69 7.08
CA GLN A 313 4.64 20.55 5.63
C GLN A 313 3.15 20.63 5.26
N ILE A 314 2.32 19.90 5.99
CA ILE A 314 0.87 19.91 5.75
C ILE A 314 0.29 21.31 6.02
N GLN A 315 0.69 21.95 7.11
CA GLN A 315 0.20 23.28 7.50
C GLN A 315 0.68 24.38 6.54
N SER A 316 1.81 24.19 5.87
CA SER A 316 2.34 25.16 4.90
C SER A 316 1.67 25.10 3.52
N MET A 317 0.92 24.04 3.23
CA MET A 317 0.14 23.92 1.99
C MET A 317 -1.11 24.78 2.09
N SER A 318 -1.45 25.49 1.03
CA SER A 318 -2.79 26.06 0.89
C SER A 318 -3.84 24.95 0.80
N LEU A 319 -5.08 25.23 1.14
CA LEU A 319 -6.15 24.23 1.09
C LEU A 319 -6.32 23.54 -0.29
N PRO A 320 -6.27 24.27 -1.43
CA PRO A 320 -6.29 23.64 -2.76
C PRO A 320 -5.08 22.73 -3.03
N GLU A 321 -3.88 23.16 -2.64
CA GLU A 321 -2.66 22.35 -2.79
C GLU A 321 -2.72 21.07 -1.96
N ALA A 322 -3.12 21.17 -0.70
CA ALA A 322 -3.30 20.00 0.17
C ALA A 322 -4.36 19.04 -0.41
N ALA A 323 -5.49 19.58 -0.88
CA ALA A 323 -6.54 18.77 -1.50
C ALA A 323 -6.03 18.05 -2.76
N ALA A 324 -5.32 18.74 -3.65
CA ALA A 324 -4.74 18.14 -4.86
C ALA A 324 -3.67 17.09 -4.53
N PHE A 325 -2.81 17.38 -3.55
CA PHE A 325 -1.76 16.46 -3.09
C PHE A 325 -2.35 15.16 -2.54
N PHE A 326 -3.30 15.26 -1.60
CA PHE A 326 -3.90 14.08 -0.98
C PHE A 326 -4.85 13.33 -1.92
N ALA A 327 -5.54 14.02 -2.86
CA ALA A 327 -6.35 13.37 -3.88
C ALA A 327 -5.47 12.52 -4.83
N ARG A 328 -4.31 13.03 -5.22
CA ARG A 328 -3.32 12.27 -6.01
C ARG A 328 -2.82 11.04 -5.25
N LYS A 329 -2.48 11.20 -3.98
CA LYS A 329 -2.07 10.07 -3.12
C LYS A 329 -3.18 9.05 -2.94
N LEU A 330 -4.42 9.49 -2.72
CA LEU A 330 -5.58 8.60 -2.67
C LEU A 330 -5.66 7.76 -3.95
N TRP A 331 -5.48 8.39 -5.12
CA TRP A 331 -5.45 7.67 -6.38
C TRP A 331 -4.34 6.62 -6.44
N TRP A 332 -3.13 6.93 -5.96
CA TRP A 332 -2.04 5.95 -5.92
C TRP A 332 -2.34 4.76 -4.99
N TRP A 333 -2.94 5.03 -3.85
CA TRP A 333 -3.37 3.97 -2.94
C TRP A 333 -4.46 3.08 -3.57
N LEU A 334 -5.35 3.64 -4.35
CA LEU A 334 -6.41 2.90 -5.06
C LEU A 334 -5.89 2.17 -6.30
N ALA A 335 -5.07 2.81 -7.13
CA ALA A 335 -4.71 2.32 -8.45
C ALA A 335 -3.24 1.93 -8.62
N HIS A 336 -2.45 1.98 -7.56
CA HIS A 336 -0.99 1.88 -7.54
C HIS A 336 -0.25 2.99 -8.31
N HIS A 337 0.92 3.35 -7.82
CA HIS A 337 1.77 4.36 -8.45
C HIS A 337 2.40 3.80 -9.74
N PRO A 338 2.41 4.56 -10.85
CA PRO A 338 2.93 4.09 -12.14
C PRO A 338 4.36 3.56 -12.08
N ALA A 339 5.24 4.26 -11.39
CA ALA A 339 6.65 3.90 -11.31
C ALA A 339 6.94 2.56 -10.59
N GLN A 340 6.00 2.07 -9.80
CA GLN A 340 6.15 0.80 -9.07
C GLN A 340 5.47 -0.37 -9.79
N MET A 341 4.82 -0.12 -10.93
CA MET A 341 4.05 -1.13 -11.65
C MET A 341 4.87 -2.01 -12.59
N ASP A 342 5.99 -1.50 -13.10
CA ASP A 342 6.77 -2.22 -14.12
C ASP A 342 7.44 -3.48 -13.57
N VAL A 343 7.68 -3.55 -12.26
CA VAL A 343 8.17 -4.77 -11.60
C VAL A 343 7.22 -5.96 -11.84
N PHE A 344 5.93 -5.71 -12.11
CA PHE A 344 4.88 -6.71 -12.27
C PHE A 344 4.13 -6.60 -13.60
N GLY A 345 4.67 -5.87 -14.58
CA GLY A 345 4.05 -5.71 -15.90
C GLY A 345 2.64 -5.10 -15.86
N GLY A 346 2.37 -4.20 -14.93
CA GLY A 346 1.05 -3.58 -14.75
C GLY A 346 -0.04 -4.52 -14.22
N GLY A 347 0.29 -5.78 -13.93
CA GLY A 347 -0.67 -6.79 -13.46
C GLY A 347 -1.34 -6.44 -12.15
N LEU A 348 -0.56 -5.91 -11.21
CA LEU A 348 -1.04 -5.50 -9.88
C LEU A 348 -2.14 -4.41 -9.96
N ARG A 349 -1.93 -3.41 -10.81
CA ARG A 349 -2.90 -2.35 -11.04
C ARG A 349 -4.18 -2.86 -11.69
N LYS A 350 -4.05 -3.70 -12.74
CA LYS A 350 -5.20 -4.28 -13.43
C LYS A 350 -6.05 -5.10 -12.47
N LEU A 351 -5.40 -5.89 -11.61
CA LEU A 351 -6.08 -6.68 -10.59
C LEU A 351 -6.85 -5.79 -9.61
N ARG A 352 -6.19 -4.79 -9.03
CA ARG A 352 -6.81 -3.86 -8.08
C ARG A 352 -7.99 -3.08 -8.69
N LEU A 353 -7.84 -2.58 -9.91
CA LEU A 353 -8.93 -1.88 -10.59
C LEU A 353 -10.11 -2.81 -10.90
N PHE A 354 -9.84 -4.05 -11.29
CA PHE A 354 -10.89 -5.06 -11.47
C PHE A 354 -11.65 -5.33 -10.17
N GLU A 355 -10.96 -5.50 -9.05
CA GLU A 355 -11.57 -5.70 -7.74
C GLU A 355 -12.43 -4.50 -7.32
N LEU A 356 -11.90 -3.30 -7.43
CA LEU A 356 -12.62 -2.06 -7.10
C LEU A 356 -13.87 -1.87 -7.95
N LEU A 357 -13.78 -2.11 -9.26
CA LEU A 357 -14.93 -2.03 -10.18
C LEU A 357 -16.00 -3.06 -9.83
N THR A 358 -15.58 -4.29 -9.51
CA THR A 358 -16.51 -5.36 -9.13
C THR A 358 -17.27 -4.97 -7.85
N VAL A 359 -16.57 -4.44 -6.86
CA VAL A 359 -17.16 -3.95 -5.59
C VAL A 359 -18.09 -2.76 -5.83
N ALA A 360 -17.64 -1.77 -6.61
CA ALA A 360 -18.44 -0.59 -6.92
C ALA A 360 -19.74 -0.97 -7.65
N THR A 361 -19.64 -1.83 -8.67
CA THR A 361 -20.81 -2.33 -9.41
C THR A 361 -21.80 -3.05 -8.49
N CYS A 362 -21.30 -3.94 -7.63
CA CYS A 362 -22.13 -4.65 -6.66
C CYS A 362 -22.81 -3.69 -5.69
N THR A 363 -22.07 -2.70 -5.17
CA THR A 363 -22.60 -1.68 -4.25
C THR A 363 -23.71 -0.88 -4.92
N VAL A 364 -23.50 -0.41 -6.15
CA VAL A 364 -24.55 0.29 -6.92
C VAL A 364 -25.80 -0.58 -7.11
N CYS A 365 -25.61 -1.88 -7.44
CA CYS A 365 -26.73 -2.80 -7.58
C CYS A 365 -27.51 -3.01 -6.27
N ILE A 366 -26.81 -3.09 -5.13
CA ILE A 366 -27.44 -3.24 -3.80
C ILE A 366 -28.21 -1.98 -3.44
N VAL A 367 -27.59 -0.81 -3.58
CA VAL A 367 -28.20 0.50 -3.30
C VAL A 367 -29.43 0.73 -4.18
N TYR A 368 -29.30 0.48 -5.49
CA TYR A 368 -30.42 0.61 -6.43
C TYR A 368 -31.60 -0.28 -6.05
N ARG A 369 -31.34 -1.54 -5.62
CA ARG A 369 -32.40 -2.42 -5.12
C ARG A 369 -33.07 -1.91 -3.86
N TRP A 370 -32.33 -1.24 -2.99
CA TRP A 370 -32.89 -0.68 -1.75
C TRP A 370 -33.90 0.43 -2.02
N PHE A 371 -33.61 1.29 -3.00
CA PHE A 371 -34.49 2.41 -3.35
C PHE A 371 -35.66 2.03 -4.26
N ARG A 372 -35.67 0.84 -4.88
CA ARG A 372 -36.81 0.39 -5.65
C ARG A 372 -37.93 -0.12 -4.73
N PRO A 373 -39.20 0.41 -4.88
CA PRO A 373 -40.35 -0.19 -4.19
C PRO A 373 -40.49 -1.64 -4.64
N GLN A 374 -40.31 -2.57 -3.71
CA GLN A 374 -40.56 -3.98 -4.01
C GLN A 374 -42.05 -4.13 -4.35
N PRO A 375 -42.40 -4.73 -5.49
CA PRO A 375 -43.80 -5.09 -5.75
C PRO A 375 -44.26 -5.97 -4.58
N ARG A 376 -45.37 -5.57 -3.95
CA ARG A 376 -45.93 -6.35 -2.84
C ARG A 376 -46.15 -7.78 -3.32
N PRO A 377 -45.63 -8.80 -2.62
CA PRO A 377 -45.85 -10.17 -3.01
C PRO A 377 -47.35 -10.47 -2.99
N SER A 378 -47.92 -10.69 -4.18
CA SER A 378 -49.29 -11.15 -4.30
C SER A 378 -49.35 -12.60 -3.79
N GLY A 379 -49.70 -12.77 -2.55
CA GLY A 379 -50.52 -13.88 -2.06
C GLY A 379 -49.87 -15.24 -1.81
N ASN A 380 -48.57 -15.46 -1.80
CA ASN A 380 -48.05 -16.76 -1.35
C ASN A 380 -46.70 -16.63 -0.60
N PRO A 381 -46.63 -16.84 0.70
CA PRO A 381 -45.45 -16.60 1.51
C PRO A 381 -44.31 -17.65 1.31
N SER A 382 -44.56 -18.70 0.51
CA SER A 382 -43.60 -19.82 0.37
C SER A 382 -42.48 -19.60 -0.65
N HIS A 383 -42.46 -18.52 -1.44
CA HIS A 383 -41.44 -18.23 -2.43
C HIS A 383 -40.80 -16.85 -2.22
N HIS A 384 -40.11 -16.65 -1.08
CA HIS A 384 -39.19 -15.53 -1.01
C HIS A 384 -38.00 -15.83 -1.94
N PRO A 385 -37.77 -14.96 -2.95
CA PRO A 385 -36.52 -15.11 -3.74
C PRO A 385 -35.35 -14.98 -2.79
N ALA A 386 -34.40 -15.91 -2.92
CA ALA A 386 -33.18 -15.96 -2.10
C ALA A 386 -32.40 -14.62 -2.21
N GLY A 387 -32.76 -13.67 -1.36
CA GLY A 387 -31.99 -12.44 -1.14
C GLY A 387 -30.69 -12.80 -0.41
N VAL A 388 -29.67 -11.97 -0.60
CA VAL A 388 -28.46 -12.09 0.23
C VAL A 388 -28.85 -11.93 1.69
N ALA A 389 -28.36 -12.81 2.55
CA ALA A 389 -28.65 -12.74 3.97
C ALA A 389 -28.19 -11.37 4.54
N PRO A 390 -29.00 -10.70 5.37
CA PRO A 390 -28.63 -9.42 5.97
C PRO A 390 -27.29 -9.46 6.70
N ALA A 391 -26.94 -10.58 7.31
CA ALA A 391 -25.68 -10.84 7.98
C ALA A 391 -24.46 -10.79 7.03
N SER A 392 -24.58 -11.34 5.80
CA SER A 392 -23.53 -11.25 4.78
C SER A 392 -23.33 -9.81 4.31
N LEU A 393 -24.41 -9.04 4.15
CA LEU A 393 -24.33 -7.62 3.82
C LEU A 393 -23.70 -6.79 4.95
N ALA A 394 -24.05 -7.07 6.21
CA ALA A 394 -23.44 -6.43 7.37
C ALA A 394 -21.93 -6.70 7.44
N PHE A 395 -21.51 -7.94 7.16
CA PHE A 395 -20.09 -8.27 7.14
C PHE A 395 -19.37 -7.71 5.91
N ALA A 396 -20.01 -7.67 4.74
CA ALA A 396 -19.46 -6.97 3.57
C ALA A 396 -19.27 -5.47 3.85
N ALA A 397 -20.23 -4.83 4.55
CA ALA A 397 -20.09 -3.44 4.99
C ALA A 397 -18.95 -3.26 6.00
N PHE A 398 -18.72 -4.23 6.90
CA PHE A 398 -17.55 -4.24 7.80
C PHE A 398 -16.23 -4.32 7.02
N LEU A 399 -16.13 -5.19 6.01
CA LEU A 399 -14.94 -5.28 5.15
C LEU A 399 -14.70 -3.98 4.37
N LEU A 400 -15.75 -3.39 3.81
CA LEU A 400 -15.66 -2.10 3.12
C LEU A 400 -15.26 -0.97 4.07
N GLY A 401 -15.86 -0.94 5.26
CA GLY A 401 -15.48 0.00 6.32
C GLY A 401 -14.01 -0.14 6.74
N GLY A 402 -13.54 -1.37 6.90
CA GLY A 402 -12.14 -1.67 7.18
C GLY A 402 -11.21 -1.20 6.07
N PHE A 403 -11.54 -1.46 4.80
CA PHE A 403 -10.81 -0.96 3.64
C PHE A 403 -10.73 0.57 3.64
N VAL A 404 -11.85 1.27 3.81
CA VAL A 404 -11.90 2.74 3.83
C VAL A 404 -11.10 3.31 5.00
N LEU A 405 -11.24 2.74 6.21
CA LEU A 405 -10.48 3.18 7.38
C LEU A 405 -8.97 2.99 7.20
N MET A 406 -8.54 1.85 6.63
CA MET A 406 -7.16 1.63 6.25
C MET A 406 -6.67 2.67 5.25
N LEU A 407 -7.45 2.88 4.19
CA LEU A 407 -7.13 3.84 3.14
C LEU A 407 -6.93 5.25 3.73
N VAL A 408 -7.85 5.72 4.58
CA VAL A 408 -7.77 7.03 5.24
C VAL A 408 -6.50 7.17 6.09
N GLN A 409 -6.12 6.13 6.83
CA GLN A 409 -4.89 6.13 7.63
C GLN A 409 -3.62 6.13 6.77
N LEU A 410 -3.66 5.50 5.60
CA LEU A 410 -2.51 5.37 4.71
C LEU A 410 -2.29 6.60 3.83
N ILE A 411 -3.32 7.40 3.53
CA ILE A 411 -3.19 8.59 2.68
C ILE A 411 -2.03 9.51 3.11
N PRO A 412 -1.85 9.90 4.38
CA PRO A 412 -0.76 10.77 4.78
C PRO A 412 0.60 10.06 4.84
N ILE A 413 0.64 8.73 4.88
CA ILE A 413 1.86 7.94 5.01
C ILE A 413 2.54 7.77 3.65
N LEU A 414 3.84 7.51 3.65
CA LEU A 414 4.61 7.16 2.46
C LEU A 414 3.92 6.07 1.65
N TYR A 415 3.58 6.36 0.40
CA TYR A 415 3.08 5.34 -0.51
C TYR A 415 4.19 4.37 -0.91
N ASN A 416 3.91 3.09 -0.75
CA ASN A 416 4.72 1.98 -1.22
C ASN A 416 3.78 0.85 -1.70
N SER A 417 4.09 0.19 -2.83
CA SER A 417 3.26 -0.90 -3.36
C SER A 417 3.12 -2.05 -2.35
N ARG A 418 4.19 -2.36 -1.62
CA ARG A 418 4.21 -3.37 -0.55
C ARG A 418 3.15 -3.08 0.52
N TYR A 419 3.10 -1.83 1.01
CA TYR A 419 2.09 -1.44 1.99
C TYR A 419 0.69 -1.43 1.40
N SER A 420 0.54 -0.96 0.17
CA SER A 420 -0.74 -0.99 -0.52
C SER A 420 -1.29 -2.40 -0.64
N SER A 421 -0.48 -3.36 -1.09
CA SER A 421 -0.91 -4.76 -1.24
C SER A 421 -1.12 -5.46 0.10
N ALA A 422 -0.21 -5.29 1.07
CA ALA A 422 -0.32 -5.99 2.35
C ALA A 422 -1.44 -5.44 3.25
N LEU A 423 -1.81 -4.16 3.13
CA LEU A 423 -2.74 -3.51 4.05
C LEU A 423 -4.15 -3.30 3.46
N LEU A 424 -4.30 -3.18 2.14
CA LEU A 424 -5.59 -2.93 1.49
C LEU A 424 -6.20 -4.19 0.85
N ASP A 425 -5.40 -5.02 0.15
CA ASP A 425 -5.92 -6.19 -0.56
C ASP A 425 -6.56 -7.26 0.35
N PRO A 426 -6.09 -7.47 1.60
CA PRO A 426 -6.76 -8.39 2.51
C PRO A 426 -8.23 -8.06 2.80
N TRP A 427 -8.61 -6.79 2.74
CA TRP A 427 -9.99 -6.34 2.88
C TRP A 427 -10.75 -6.44 1.55
N LEU A 428 -10.07 -6.14 0.46
CA LEU A 428 -10.68 -6.03 -0.86
C LEU A 428 -10.94 -7.40 -1.49
N ILE A 429 -10.02 -8.37 -1.37
CA ILE A 429 -10.14 -9.70 -1.97
C ILE A 429 -11.44 -10.43 -1.57
N PRO A 430 -11.77 -10.61 -0.26
CA PRO A 430 -13.01 -11.28 0.12
C PRO A 430 -14.25 -10.46 -0.28
N LEU A 431 -14.16 -9.14 -0.29
CA LEU A 431 -15.24 -8.25 -0.72
C LEU A 431 -15.48 -8.34 -2.23
N ALA A 432 -14.42 -8.36 -3.04
CA ALA A 432 -14.50 -8.53 -4.49
C ALA A 432 -15.04 -9.92 -4.87
N ALA A 433 -14.60 -10.96 -4.16
CA ALA A 433 -15.09 -12.32 -4.36
C ALA A 433 -16.58 -12.46 -4.04
N PHE A 434 -17.04 -11.88 -2.93
CA PHE A 434 -18.46 -11.80 -2.59
C PHE A 434 -19.24 -11.04 -3.67
N SER A 435 -18.73 -9.87 -4.09
CA SER A 435 -19.35 -9.03 -5.10
C SER A 435 -19.47 -9.73 -6.45
N GLY A 436 -18.43 -10.40 -6.89
CA GLY A 436 -18.43 -11.21 -8.11
C GLY A 436 -19.44 -12.35 -8.05
N ALA A 437 -19.48 -13.09 -6.94
CA ALA A 437 -20.45 -14.16 -6.75
C ALA A 437 -21.90 -13.63 -6.74
N TYR A 438 -22.13 -12.47 -6.15
CA TYR A 438 -23.43 -11.82 -6.12
C TYR A 438 -23.89 -11.38 -7.51
N LEU A 439 -23.00 -10.78 -8.31
CA LEU A 439 -23.29 -10.33 -9.67
C LEU A 439 -23.51 -11.48 -10.65
N THR A 440 -22.82 -12.61 -10.46
CA THR A 440 -22.89 -13.82 -11.30
C THR A 440 -23.90 -14.85 -10.79
N ALA A 441 -24.69 -14.54 -9.75
CA ALA A 441 -25.72 -15.44 -9.26
C ALA A 441 -26.71 -15.78 -10.39
N PRO A 442 -26.99 -17.08 -10.65
CA PRO A 442 -27.84 -17.47 -11.76
C PRO A 442 -29.22 -16.86 -11.63
N VAL A 443 -29.72 -16.32 -12.72
CA VAL A 443 -31.13 -15.98 -12.87
C VAL A 443 -31.92 -17.30 -12.88
N GLN A 444 -32.74 -17.56 -11.87
CA GLN A 444 -33.60 -18.74 -11.86
C GLN A 444 -34.60 -18.62 -13.00
N LEU A 445 -34.41 -19.44 -14.03
CA LEU A 445 -35.38 -19.66 -15.08
C LEU A 445 -36.46 -20.59 -14.51
N SER A 446 -37.58 -20.06 -14.06
CA SER A 446 -38.73 -20.87 -13.71
C SER A 446 -39.57 -21.11 -14.97
N GLY A 447 -39.44 -22.30 -15.55
CA GLY A 447 -40.32 -22.75 -16.59
C GLY A 447 -41.57 -23.35 -15.97
N THR A 448 -42.74 -22.78 -16.24
CA THR A 448 -44.04 -23.46 -15.96
C THR A 448 -44.58 -24.03 -17.23
N LEU A 449 -44.68 -25.38 -17.25
CA LEU A 449 -45.37 -26.10 -18.32
C LEU A 449 -46.90 -25.92 -18.11
N LYS A 450 -47.50 -25.00 -18.82
CA LYS A 450 -48.96 -24.95 -18.92
C LYS A 450 -49.38 -25.44 -20.31
N LYS A 451 -50.03 -26.63 -20.30
CA LYS A 451 -50.75 -27.19 -21.46
C LYS A 451 -50.08 -27.02 -22.83
N GLY A 452 -48.99 -27.74 -23.07
CA GLY A 452 -48.46 -27.95 -24.42
C GLY A 452 -47.74 -26.78 -25.10
N CYS A 453 -47.67 -25.62 -24.52
CA CYS A 453 -46.87 -24.48 -24.95
C CYS A 453 -45.70 -24.23 -23.99
N TRP A 454 -44.46 -24.31 -24.51
CA TRP A 454 -43.28 -23.84 -23.82
C TRP A 454 -43.31 -22.30 -23.72
N SER A 455 -43.87 -21.76 -22.67
CA SER A 455 -43.59 -20.38 -22.32
C SER A 455 -42.36 -20.35 -21.46
N ILE A 456 -41.20 -20.12 -22.08
CA ILE A 456 -40.00 -19.71 -21.36
C ILE A 456 -40.30 -18.30 -20.86
N ALA A 457 -40.91 -18.19 -19.69
CA ALA A 457 -40.88 -16.95 -18.98
C ALA A 457 -39.43 -16.77 -18.50
N ILE A 458 -38.64 -16.04 -19.26
CA ILE A 458 -37.44 -15.45 -18.77
C ILE A 458 -37.94 -14.47 -17.69
N LEU A 459 -38.09 -14.97 -16.46
CA LEU A 459 -38.15 -14.14 -15.28
C LEU A 459 -36.72 -13.55 -15.12
N ALA A 460 -36.32 -12.77 -16.12
CA ALA A 460 -35.41 -11.69 -15.90
C ALA A 460 -36.04 -10.97 -14.71
N ARG A 461 -35.42 -11.10 -13.51
CA ARG A 461 -35.91 -10.36 -12.33
C ARG A 461 -36.21 -8.98 -12.84
N PRO A 462 -37.49 -8.53 -12.85
CA PRO A 462 -37.84 -7.28 -13.49
C PRO A 462 -37.08 -6.19 -12.76
N GLY A 463 -36.11 -5.59 -13.42
CA GLY A 463 -35.29 -4.52 -12.86
C GLY A 463 -33.80 -4.68 -12.88
N THR A 464 -33.26 -5.79 -13.37
CA THR A 464 -31.82 -5.85 -13.63
C THR A 464 -31.57 -6.01 -15.11
N SER A 465 -31.83 -4.98 -15.88
CA SER A 465 -30.96 -4.77 -17.02
C SER A 465 -29.60 -4.41 -16.42
N LEU A 466 -28.76 -5.41 -16.20
CA LEU A 466 -27.32 -5.23 -15.89
C LEU A 466 -26.65 -4.35 -16.95
N LEU A 467 -27.26 -4.23 -18.12
CA LEU A 467 -26.76 -3.46 -19.24
C LEU A 467 -26.47 -1.99 -18.93
N PRO A 468 -27.36 -1.19 -18.32
CA PRO A 468 -27.02 0.21 -18.02
C PRO A 468 -26.02 0.33 -16.87
N VAL A 469 -26.00 -0.61 -15.92
CA VAL A 469 -25.00 -0.61 -14.83
C VAL A 469 -23.65 -1.05 -15.35
N LEU A 470 -23.59 -2.11 -16.18
CA LEU A 470 -22.38 -2.51 -16.88
C LEU A 470 -21.91 -1.44 -17.87
N ALA A 471 -22.83 -0.80 -18.60
CA ALA A 471 -22.50 0.31 -19.48
C ALA A 471 -21.95 1.51 -18.68
N ALA A 472 -22.60 1.90 -17.59
CA ALA A 472 -22.12 3.00 -16.74
C ALA A 472 -20.75 2.68 -16.10
N THR A 473 -20.57 1.48 -15.55
CA THR A 473 -19.27 1.06 -14.99
C THR A 473 -18.20 0.90 -16.06
N THR A 474 -18.54 0.42 -17.25
CA THR A 474 -17.62 0.34 -18.39
C THR A 474 -17.22 1.73 -18.86
N VAL A 475 -18.16 2.67 -18.95
CA VAL A 475 -17.88 4.08 -19.29
C VAL A 475 -17.01 4.73 -18.22
N ILE A 476 -17.30 4.54 -16.94
CA ILE A 476 -16.47 5.06 -15.83
C ILE A 476 -15.07 4.44 -15.90
N ALA A 477 -14.96 3.13 -16.12
CA ALA A 477 -13.69 2.44 -16.25
C ALA A 477 -12.88 2.92 -17.47
N ILE A 478 -13.52 3.03 -18.63
CA ILE A 478 -12.88 3.54 -19.85
C ILE A 478 -12.46 5.00 -19.64
N THR A 479 -13.32 5.83 -19.04
CA THR A 479 -12.99 7.22 -18.76
C THR A 479 -11.82 7.32 -17.77
N ALA A 480 -11.84 6.56 -16.68
CA ALA A 480 -10.76 6.51 -15.71
C ALA A 480 -9.44 6.00 -16.34
N ILE A 481 -9.49 4.94 -17.14
CA ILE A 481 -8.33 4.38 -17.85
C ILE A 481 -7.82 5.36 -18.91
N THR A 482 -8.71 6.02 -19.64
CA THR A 482 -8.34 7.00 -20.70
C THR A 482 -7.76 8.27 -20.07
N THR A 483 -8.39 8.81 -19.04
CA THR A 483 -7.87 9.96 -18.30
C THR A 483 -6.50 9.65 -17.69
N TYR A 484 -6.36 8.44 -17.15
CA TYR A 484 -5.06 7.99 -16.62
C TYR A 484 -4.00 7.84 -17.72
N ASN A 485 -4.30 7.21 -18.83
CA ASN A 485 -3.33 7.05 -19.93
C ASN A 485 -2.93 8.41 -20.51
N LEU A 486 -3.84 9.38 -20.52
CA LEU A 486 -3.55 10.75 -20.95
C LEU A 486 -2.70 11.50 -19.91
N THR A 487 -2.92 11.27 -18.61
CA THR A 487 -2.12 11.89 -17.54
C THR A 487 -0.78 11.19 -17.36
N SER A 488 -0.73 9.86 -17.44
CA SER A 488 0.52 9.10 -17.28
C SER A 488 1.50 9.27 -18.45
N ARG A 489 1.02 9.52 -19.65
CA ARG A 489 1.88 9.86 -20.78
C ARG A 489 2.61 11.20 -20.63
N ARG A 490 2.11 12.10 -19.79
CA ARG A 490 2.75 13.38 -19.48
C ARG A 490 3.72 13.34 -18.32
N GLU A 491 3.70 12.29 -17.51
CA GLU A 491 4.53 12.17 -16.29
C GLU A 491 5.77 11.28 -16.52
N SER A 492 6.60 11.61 -17.51
CA SER A 492 7.98 11.11 -17.54
C SER A 492 8.86 11.80 -16.47
N THR A 493 8.34 12.83 -15.83
CA THR A 493 8.96 13.54 -14.72
C THR A 493 8.32 13.08 -13.42
N ILE A 494 9.06 12.35 -12.65
CA ILE A 494 8.59 11.77 -11.39
C ILE A 494 8.52 12.82 -10.27
N VAL A 495 9.26 13.92 -10.43
CA VAL A 495 9.22 15.09 -9.55
C VAL A 495 9.05 16.32 -10.42
N ASP A 496 7.95 17.05 -10.21
CA ASP A 496 7.83 18.39 -10.76
C ASP A 496 8.58 19.36 -9.83
N PRO A 497 9.69 19.98 -10.27
CA PRO A 497 10.41 20.94 -9.45
C PRO A 497 9.53 22.10 -8.96
N HIS A 498 8.47 22.45 -9.70
CA HIS A 498 7.52 23.48 -9.29
C HIS A 498 6.66 23.07 -8.08
N GLN A 499 6.55 21.78 -7.79
CA GLN A 499 5.86 21.27 -6.60
C GLN A 499 6.74 21.26 -5.33
N MET A 500 8.02 21.59 -5.47
CA MET A 500 8.96 21.70 -4.35
C MET A 500 8.81 22.99 -3.54
N GLY A 501 7.76 23.75 -3.74
CA GLY A 501 7.62 25.08 -3.18
C GLY A 501 8.52 26.09 -3.91
N LYS A 502 8.89 27.18 -3.24
CA LYS A 502 9.81 28.18 -3.85
C LYS A 502 11.20 27.55 -4.00
N THR A 503 11.51 27.10 -5.22
CA THR A 503 12.86 26.66 -5.54
C THR A 503 13.75 27.87 -5.83
N VAL A 504 15.01 27.78 -5.42
CA VAL A 504 16.07 28.72 -5.79
C VAL A 504 16.99 27.99 -6.74
N GLU A 505 17.13 28.51 -7.95
CA GLU A 505 18.13 28.05 -8.89
C GLU A 505 19.51 28.52 -8.41
N ARG A 506 20.36 27.56 -8.02
CA ARG A 506 21.74 27.82 -7.56
C ARG A 506 22.71 27.80 -8.71
N LEU A 507 22.44 26.97 -9.71
CA LEU A 507 23.27 26.82 -10.90
C LEU A 507 22.40 26.48 -12.10
N SER A 508 22.72 27.08 -13.25
CA SER A 508 22.15 26.72 -14.55
C SER A 508 23.27 26.62 -15.58
N ILE A 509 23.37 25.45 -16.19
CA ILE A 509 24.32 25.17 -17.27
C ILE A 509 23.53 25.03 -18.56
N THR A 510 23.74 25.96 -19.47
CA THR A 510 23.03 26.02 -20.74
C THR A 510 23.98 25.98 -21.95
N SER A 511 25.32 26.17 -21.74
CA SER A 511 26.29 26.09 -22.84
C SER A 511 26.65 24.64 -23.14
N GLY A 512 26.66 24.29 -24.42
CA GLY A 512 27.10 22.98 -24.89
C GLY A 512 28.58 22.66 -24.60
N ASP A 513 29.41 23.70 -24.34
CA ASP A 513 30.84 23.55 -24.03
C ASP A 513 31.08 22.77 -22.71
N HIS A 514 30.09 22.75 -21.83
CA HIS A 514 30.11 21.97 -20.61
C HIS A 514 29.78 20.48 -20.83
N ILE A 515 29.32 20.12 -22.04
CA ILE A 515 28.86 18.78 -22.33
C ILE A 515 29.95 17.94 -23.01
N GLN A 516 30.20 16.78 -22.43
CA GLN A 516 31.04 15.76 -23.04
C GLN A 516 30.23 14.47 -23.14
N THR A 517 30.30 13.77 -24.25
CA THR A 517 29.52 12.56 -24.49
C THR A 517 30.41 11.37 -24.80
N TYR A 518 29.98 10.17 -24.38
CA TYR A 518 30.58 8.90 -24.72
C TYR A 518 29.51 7.96 -25.27
N GLY A 519 29.89 7.17 -26.28
CA GLY A 519 28.94 6.31 -26.99
C GLY A 519 27.90 7.07 -27.79
N MET A 520 28.23 8.32 -28.20
CA MET A 520 27.39 9.18 -29.03
C MET A 520 28.22 9.94 -30.06
N THR A 521 27.66 10.15 -31.24
CA THR A 521 28.24 10.99 -32.30
C THR A 521 27.49 12.30 -32.39
N ALA A 522 28.21 13.43 -32.43
CA ALA A 522 27.61 14.76 -32.51
C ALA A 522 26.94 14.99 -33.87
N GLN A 523 25.71 15.51 -33.83
CA GLN A 523 24.97 16.03 -34.99
C GLN A 523 24.80 17.55 -34.94
N GLY A 524 25.19 18.18 -33.85
CA GLY A 524 25.11 19.61 -33.62
C GLY A 524 25.63 19.98 -32.23
N ALA A 525 25.60 21.27 -31.89
CA ALA A 525 26.16 21.77 -30.63
C ALA A 525 25.53 21.17 -29.35
N ARG A 526 24.32 20.66 -29.44
CA ARG A 526 23.55 20.10 -28.31
C ARG A 526 22.77 18.85 -28.70
N LYS A 527 23.14 18.21 -29.81
CA LYS A 527 22.42 17.10 -30.40
C LYS A 527 23.39 16.00 -30.80
N TRP A 528 23.11 14.79 -30.36
CA TRP A 528 23.94 13.60 -30.58
C TRP A 528 23.09 12.42 -30.98
N VAL A 529 23.70 11.43 -31.61
CA VAL A 529 23.08 10.10 -31.85
C VAL A 529 23.85 9.04 -31.09
N THR A 530 23.14 8.19 -30.39
CA THR A 530 23.75 7.07 -29.68
C THR A 530 24.37 6.08 -30.64
N THR A 531 25.65 5.77 -30.43
CA THR A 531 26.43 4.77 -31.18
C THR A 531 26.68 3.52 -30.33
N GLU A 532 26.51 3.64 -29.02
CA GLU A 532 26.65 2.55 -28.06
C GLU A 532 25.49 2.57 -27.04
N SER A 533 25.29 1.47 -26.35
CA SER A 533 24.34 1.37 -25.24
C SER A 533 25.00 0.63 -24.07
N PRO A 534 25.19 1.27 -22.91
CA PRO A 534 24.72 2.60 -22.52
C PRO A 534 25.53 3.74 -23.15
N ALA A 535 24.85 4.85 -23.44
CA ALA A 535 25.46 6.11 -23.82
C ALA A 535 25.57 7.06 -22.61
N VAL A 536 26.57 7.92 -22.55
CA VAL A 536 26.84 8.74 -21.37
C VAL A 536 26.98 10.21 -21.74
N LEU A 537 26.26 11.06 -20.98
CA LEU A 537 26.35 12.51 -21.06
C LEU A 537 26.99 13.02 -19.76
N HIS A 538 28.12 13.69 -19.91
CA HIS A 538 28.85 14.35 -18.81
C HIS A 538 28.59 15.85 -18.86
N VAL A 539 28.10 16.40 -17.75
CA VAL A 539 27.95 17.83 -17.54
C VAL A 539 29.07 18.29 -16.63
N ARG A 540 30.07 18.95 -17.22
CA ARG A 540 31.26 19.43 -16.49
C ARG A 540 30.91 20.59 -15.58
N LEU A 541 31.48 20.58 -14.37
CA LEU A 541 31.35 21.64 -13.37
C LEU A 541 32.68 22.35 -13.20
N ASN A 542 32.65 23.66 -13.27
CA ASN A 542 33.80 24.51 -12.97
C ASN A 542 33.93 24.76 -11.47
N PRO A 543 35.10 25.17 -10.94
CA PRO A 543 35.27 25.46 -9.51
C PRO A 543 34.25 26.44 -8.94
N GLY A 544 33.88 27.49 -9.67
CA GLY A 544 32.86 28.47 -9.27
C GLY A 544 31.43 27.87 -9.19
N ASP A 545 31.15 26.83 -9.98
CA ASP A 545 29.88 26.11 -9.88
C ASP A 545 29.79 25.30 -8.58
N LEU A 546 30.92 24.74 -8.13
CA LEU A 546 30.99 23.98 -6.89
C LEU A 546 30.71 24.82 -5.65
N GLU A 547 31.18 26.08 -5.61
CA GLU A 547 30.89 27.00 -4.52
C GLU A 547 29.38 27.23 -4.37
N ARG A 548 28.70 27.43 -5.50
CA ARG A 548 27.24 27.60 -5.54
C ARG A 548 26.50 26.35 -5.05
N ILE A 549 26.96 25.17 -5.45
CA ILE A 549 26.38 23.88 -5.05
C ILE A 549 26.63 23.61 -3.57
N THR A 550 27.86 23.85 -3.07
CA THR A 550 28.21 23.61 -1.68
C THR A 550 27.54 24.55 -0.70
N ALA A 551 27.15 25.74 -1.14
CA ALA A 551 26.38 26.69 -0.33
C ALA A 551 24.92 26.26 -0.10
N ALA A 552 24.40 25.31 -0.91
CA ALA A 552 23.02 24.83 -0.80
C ALA A 552 22.84 23.86 0.36
N GLN A 553 21.64 23.78 0.92
CA GLN A 553 21.29 22.81 1.98
C GLN A 553 21.28 21.37 1.42
N PRO A 554 21.90 20.39 2.13
CA PRO A 554 22.20 19.09 1.53
C PRO A 554 21.00 18.24 1.15
N PHE A 555 19.85 18.39 1.79
CA PHE A 555 18.73 17.45 1.61
C PHE A 555 17.57 18.01 0.77
N ASN A 556 17.67 19.26 0.38
CA ASN A 556 16.64 19.96 -0.35
C ASN A 556 17.09 20.35 -1.76
N ALA A 557 18.16 19.75 -2.24
CA ALA A 557 18.74 20.05 -3.52
C ALA A 557 18.55 18.90 -4.51
N LEU A 558 18.39 19.26 -5.77
CA LEU A 558 18.29 18.29 -6.85
C LEU A 558 18.97 18.78 -8.12
N TRP A 559 19.39 17.83 -8.90
CA TRP A 559 19.78 18.03 -10.28
C TRP A 559 18.57 17.85 -11.19
N GLU A 560 18.35 18.77 -12.10
CA GLU A 560 17.37 18.67 -13.17
C GLU A 560 18.10 18.82 -14.50
N THR A 561 17.98 17.79 -15.35
CA THR A 561 18.54 17.82 -16.71
C THR A 561 17.40 17.65 -17.71
N GLU A 562 17.30 18.58 -18.66
CA GLU A 562 16.31 18.52 -19.73
C GLU A 562 16.92 17.88 -20.98
N VAL A 563 16.39 16.75 -21.38
CA VAL A 563 16.77 16.02 -22.60
C VAL A 563 15.55 15.67 -23.43
N ALA A 564 15.66 15.79 -24.74
CA ALA A 564 14.72 15.22 -25.68
C ALA A 564 15.34 13.96 -26.29
N LEU A 565 14.57 12.91 -26.32
CA LEU A 565 14.96 11.64 -26.94
C LEU A 565 14.05 11.42 -28.14
N ASN A 566 14.61 11.16 -29.31
CA ASN A 566 13.83 10.95 -30.52
C ASN A 566 14.29 9.70 -31.24
N ARG A 567 13.31 8.94 -31.74
CA ARG A 567 13.56 7.73 -32.49
C ARG A 567 12.37 7.40 -33.41
N GLU A 568 12.65 6.94 -34.64
CA GLU A 568 11.61 6.64 -35.63
C GLU A 568 10.84 5.36 -35.34
N ASP A 569 11.43 4.40 -34.60
CA ASP A 569 10.86 3.07 -34.36
C ASP A 569 10.14 2.91 -33.02
N ASP A 570 9.78 4.00 -32.34
CA ASP A 570 9.09 4.06 -31.03
C ASP A 570 9.71 3.20 -29.90
N LYS A 571 10.92 2.70 -30.08
CA LYS A 571 11.61 1.94 -29.04
C LYS A 571 12.03 2.86 -27.93
N LEU A 572 11.59 2.55 -26.72
CA LEU A 572 11.87 3.32 -25.51
C LEU A 572 13.32 3.12 -25.02
N CYS A 573 13.88 4.16 -24.40
CA CYS A 573 15.08 4.00 -23.60
C CYS A 573 14.74 3.27 -22.29
N LYS A 574 15.52 2.25 -21.92
CA LYS A 574 15.19 1.40 -20.77
C LYS A 574 15.29 2.12 -19.44
N THR A 575 16.37 2.89 -19.25
CA THR A 575 16.65 3.59 -17.98
C THR A 575 17.53 4.82 -18.21
N ALA A 576 17.57 5.69 -17.19
CA ALA A 576 18.64 6.67 -17.01
C ALA A 576 19.18 6.60 -15.59
N GLU A 577 20.49 6.78 -15.44
CA GLU A 577 21.18 6.75 -14.14
C GLU A 577 22.00 8.03 -13.99
N ALA A 578 22.07 8.59 -12.77
CA ALA A 578 22.97 9.67 -12.45
C ALA A 578 24.08 9.22 -11.51
N SER A 579 25.27 9.72 -11.75
CA SER A 579 26.44 9.57 -10.88
C SER A 579 27.32 10.83 -11.00
N TYR A 580 28.27 11.00 -10.12
CA TYR A 580 29.24 12.07 -10.22
C TYR A 580 30.63 11.49 -10.41
N GLN A 581 31.33 11.96 -11.44
CA GLN A 581 32.73 11.59 -11.66
C GLN A 581 33.63 12.76 -11.27
N THR A 582 34.52 12.52 -10.32
CA THR A 582 35.51 13.50 -9.88
C THR A 582 36.64 13.64 -10.90
N ALA A 583 37.43 14.70 -10.80
CA ALA A 583 38.50 14.97 -11.75
C ALA A 583 39.63 13.90 -11.75
N ASP A 584 39.77 13.16 -10.65
CA ASP A 584 40.69 12.00 -10.54
C ASP A 584 40.11 10.71 -11.16
N GLY A 585 38.91 10.77 -11.74
CA GLY A 585 38.27 9.63 -12.37
C GLY A 585 37.42 8.78 -11.44
N SER A 586 37.42 9.05 -10.13
CA SER A 586 36.60 8.31 -9.17
C SER A 586 35.13 8.57 -9.44
N ILE A 587 34.31 7.51 -9.43
CA ILE A 587 32.86 7.63 -9.63
C ILE A 587 32.15 7.54 -8.28
N LEU A 588 31.57 8.66 -7.87
CA LEU A 588 30.68 8.73 -6.73
C LEU A 588 29.28 8.30 -7.19
N GLN A 589 28.84 7.18 -6.69
CA GLN A 589 27.52 6.63 -7.02
C GLN A 589 26.58 6.82 -5.84
N PRO A 590 25.28 7.05 -6.10
CA PRO A 590 24.29 6.97 -5.04
C PRO A 590 24.41 5.61 -4.34
N ARG A 591 24.32 5.62 -3.01
CA ARG A 591 24.47 4.44 -2.15
C ARG A 591 23.51 3.30 -2.53
N TYR A 592 22.35 3.65 -3.08
CA TYR A 592 21.37 2.71 -3.59
C TYR A 592 21.16 2.95 -5.08
N LYS A 593 21.78 2.11 -5.89
CA LYS A 593 21.49 2.05 -7.32
C LYS A 593 20.12 1.43 -7.53
N ARG A 594 19.13 2.25 -7.72
CA ARG A 594 17.86 1.77 -8.27
C ARG A 594 17.74 2.32 -9.69
N PRO A 595 17.81 1.46 -10.71
CA PRO A 595 17.61 1.90 -12.08
C PRO A 595 16.21 2.49 -12.23
N LEU A 596 16.06 3.45 -13.12
CA LEU A 596 14.76 3.93 -13.54
C LEU A 596 13.93 2.74 -14.03
N LEU A 597 12.81 2.48 -13.39
CA LEU A 597 11.92 1.39 -13.77
C LEU A 597 10.96 1.78 -14.90
N MET A 598 10.87 3.07 -15.23
CA MET A 598 10.05 3.54 -16.33
C MET A 598 10.90 3.82 -17.56
N PRO A 599 10.55 3.25 -18.71
CA PRO A 599 11.20 3.58 -19.97
C PRO A 599 11.03 5.08 -20.28
N LEU A 600 12.10 5.72 -20.71
CA LEU A 600 12.06 7.08 -21.19
C LEU A 600 11.40 7.11 -22.57
N GLN A 601 10.47 8.03 -22.76
CA GLN A 601 9.80 8.24 -24.05
C GLN A 601 10.80 8.79 -25.08
N THR A 602 10.67 8.30 -26.31
CA THR A 602 11.48 8.75 -27.45
C THR A 602 10.63 9.56 -28.45
N ASP A 603 9.78 10.41 -27.90
CA ASP A 603 8.78 11.21 -28.61
C ASP A 603 9.31 12.54 -29.15
N GLY A 604 10.59 12.82 -28.98
CA GLY A 604 11.23 14.08 -29.37
C GLY A 604 10.88 15.28 -28.50
N LEU A 605 10.08 15.08 -27.44
CA LEU A 605 9.77 16.14 -26.48
C LEU A 605 10.84 16.22 -25.40
N PHE A 606 11.03 17.42 -24.82
CA PHE A 606 11.95 17.59 -23.72
C PHE A 606 11.38 17.03 -22.43
N HIS A 607 12.07 16.02 -21.91
CA HIS A 607 11.80 15.39 -20.63
C HIS A 607 12.80 15.88 -19.59
N ARG A 608 12.33 16.00 -18.34
CA ARG A 608 13.18 16.40 -17.23
C ARG A 608 13.66 15.17 -16.49
N LEU A 609 14.96 14.94 -16.49
CA LEU A 609 15.61 13.94 -15.64
C LEU A 609 15.96 14.63 -14.33
N VAL A 610 15.31 14.22 -13.26
CA VAL A 610 15.48 14.84 -11.95
C VAL A 610 16.18 13.85 -11.02
N HIS A 611 17.24 14.28 -10.35
CA HIS A 611 18.04 13.48 -9.44
C HIS A 611 18.24 14.23 -8.14
N HIS A 612 17.98 13.57 -7.01
CA HIS A 612 18.22 14.16 -5.71
C HIS A 612 19.74 14.35 -5.50
N ALA A 613 20.14 15.54 -5.12
CA ALA A 613 21.53 15.85 -4.80
C ALA A 613 21.84 15.51 -3.34
N ASN A 614 21.91 14.21 -3.05
CA ASN A 614 22.38 13.73 -1.76
C ASN A 614 23.89 14.00 -1.57
N SER A 615 24.45 13.57 -0.45
CA SER A 615 25.87 13.81 -0.12
C SER A 615 26.84 13.28 -1.20
N GLU A 616 26.49 12.20 -1.89
CA GLU A 616 27.30 11.61 -2.95
C GLU A 616 27.18 12.34 -4.30
N LEU A 617 26.00 12.84 -4.64
CA LEU A 617 25.78 13.63 -5.86
C LEU A 617 25.95 15.14 -5.64
N ARG A 618 26.40 15.55 -4.48
CA ARG A 618 26.79 16.92 -4.14
C ARG A 618 28.30 17.04 -4.10
N PRO A 619 28.92 17.34 -5.23
CA PRO A 619 30.38 17.29 -5.32
C PRO A 619 31.01 18.40 -4.48
N ARG A 620 32.10 18.03 -3.80
CA ARG A 620 33.01 18.97 -3.14
C ARG A 620 34.29 19.20 -3.94
N ILE A 621 34.50 18.39 -4.95
CA ILE A 621 35.69 18.36 -5.81
C ILE A 621 35.21 18.54 -7.25
N ALA A 622 35.97 19.27 -8.06
CA ALA A 622 35.69 19.46 -9.48
C ALA A 622 35.53 18.12 -10.23
N GLY A 623 34.66 18.12 -11.21
CA GLY A 623 34.34 16.91 -11.96
C GLY A 623 33.13 17.10 -12.88
N SER A 624 32.36 16.05 -13.10
CA SER A 624 31.19 16.09 -13.96
C SER A 624 30.01 15.31 -13.39
N LEU A 625 28.80 15.84 -13.53
CA LEU A 625 27.58 15.09 -13.39
C LEU A 625 27.47 14.14 -14.59
N ARG A 626 27.42 12.84 -14.32
CA ARG A 626 27.38 11.79 -15.31
C ARG A 626 25.97 11.22 -15.40
N ILE A 627 25.35 11.31 -16.56
CA ILE A 627 24.03 10.77 -16.85
C ILE A 627 24.19 9.64 -17.87
N VAL A 628 23.84 8.43 -17.45
CA VAL A 628 23.91 7.22 -18.26
C VAL A 628 22.54 6.93 -18.84
N LEU A 629 22.44 6.89 -20.16
CA LEU A 629 21.22 6.63 -20.90
C LEU A 629 21.28 5.22 -21.51
N HIS A 630 20.44 4.34 -21.06
CA HIS A 630 20.29 2.99 -21.62
C HIS A 630 19.32 3.00 -22.81
N CYS A 631 19.67 3.77 -23.83
CA CYS A 631 18.90 3.91 -25.05
C CYS A 631 19.37 2.94 -26.14
N PRO A 632 18.48 2.51 -27.04
CA PRO A 632 18.88 1.78 -28.26
C PRO A 632 19.83 2.63 -29.12
N ILE A 633 20.74 1.97 -29.84
CA ILE A 633 21.63 2.62 -30.82
C ILE A 633 20.78 3.31 -31.88
N GLY A 634 21.21 4.53 -32.30
CA GLY A 634 20.48 5.36 -33.25
C GLY A 634 19.45 6.31 -32.60
N THR A 635 19.34 6.32 -31.27
CA THR A 635 18.49 7.30 -30.58
C THR A 635 19.12 8.68 -30.65
N VAL A 636 18.37 9.66 -31.10
CA VAL A 636 18.79 11.07 -31.10
C VAL A 636 18.56 11.64 -29.71
N VAL A 637 19.61 12.20 -29.12
CA VAL A 637 19.61 12.83 -27.81
C VAL A 637 19.86 14.32 -28.00
N GLU A 638 18.93 15.15 -27.58
CA GLU A 638 19.09 16.58 -27.55
C GLU A 638 19.05 17.08 -26.11
N TRP A 639 20.09 17.80 -25.69
CA TRP A 639 20.19 18.38 -24.35
C TRP A 639 19.92 19.87 -24.40
N ARG A 640 19.13 20.39 -23.45
CA ARG A 640 18.79 21.79 -23.33
C ARG A 640 19.56 22.49 -22.23
N GLN A 641 19.46 21.94 -21.02
CA GLN A 641 20.07 22.54 -19.83
C GLN A 641 20.21 21.51 -18.71
N THR A 642 21.10 21.83 -17.76
CA THR A 642 21.17 21.16 -16.48
C THR A 642 21.17 22.20 -15.37
N ARG A 643 20.28 22.05 -14.40
CA ARG A 643 20.11 22.99 -13.29
C ARG A 643 20.37 22.29 -11.96
N PHE A 644 20.92 23.03 -11.00
CA PHE A 644 20.96 22.65 -9.61
C PHE A 644 19.97 23.54 -8.85
N LEU A 645 18.94 22.90 -8.33
CA LEU A 645 17.83 23.57 -7.66
C LEU A 645 17.87 23.24 -6.17
N GLU A 646 17.66 24.25 -5.35
CA GLU A 646 17.46 24.11 -3.91
C GLU A 646 16.02 24.46 -3.58
N SER A 647 15.32 23.55 -2.94
CA SER A 647 14.00 23.85 -2.38
C SER A 647 14.17 24.62 -1.09
N ARG A 648 13.51 25.76 -0.95
CA ARG A 648 13.27 26.39 0.34
C ARG A 648 12.19 25.62 1.07
N HIS A 649 12.54 24.41 1.44
CA HIS A 649 11.62 23.58 2.19
C HIS A 649 11.48 24.17 3.60
N PRO A 650 10.29 24.11 4.15
CA PRO A 650 10.01 24.50 5.53
C PRO A 650 10.87 23.84 6.60
N TRP A 651 11.45 22.70 6.30
CA TRP A 651 12.49 22.07 7.08
C TRP A 651 13.64 23.03 7.40
N ASP A 652 13.94 23.95 6.47
CA ASP A 652 15.01 24.95 6.65
C ASP A 652 14.59 26.07 7.58
N ALA A 653 13.31 26.47 7.59
CA ALA A 653 12.78 27.46 8.52
C ALA A 653 12.78 26.93 9.96
N ALA A 654 12.47 25.65 10.16
CA ALA A 654 12.59 24.98 11.46
C ALA A 654 14.05 24.84 11.93
N ASN A 655 15.03 24.86 10.99
CA ASN A 655 16.46 24.83 11.30
C ASN A 655 17.02 26.17 11.78
N ASN A 656 16.37 27.28 11.46
CA ASN A 656 16.72 28.58 12.02
C ASN A 656 16.38 28.71 13.51
N ILE A 657 15.70 27.72 14.08
CA ILE A 657 15.72 27.47 15.54
C ILE A 657 17.07 26.78 15.80
N SER A 658 18.08 27.59 15.87
CA SER A 658 19.48 27.27 16.15
C SER A 658 19.62 26.17 17.22
N PRO A 659 20.47 25.16 16.99
CA PRO A 659 20.99 24.33 18.07
C PRO A 659 22.02 25.11 18.91
N ARG A 660 22.01 26.45 18.88
CA ARG A 660 22.80 27.30 19.77
C ARG A 660 22.13 27.37 21.12
N GLY A 661 22.30 26.36 21.91
CA GLY A 661 21.95 26.50 23.32
C GLY A 661 21.57 25.21 24.01
N ASN A 662 22.42 24.22 24.00
CA ASN A 662 22.50 23.27 25.11
C ASN A 662 23.80 22.43 25.01
N HIS A 663 24.93 23.14 24.99
CA HIS A 663 26.14 22.65 25.63
C HIS A 663 26.19 23.31 26.99
N ARG A 664 25.53 22.71 27.97
CA ARG A 664 25.88 22.73 29.40
C ARG A 664 25.46 21.42 30.04
#